data_6008941bfe6c5d1b9321c33e3e41555f
#
_entry.id   6008941bfe6c5d1b9321c33e3e41555f
#
_cell.length_a   1.000
_cell.length_b   1.000
_cell.length_c   1.000
_cell.angle_alpha   90.00
_cell.angle_beta   90.00
_cell.angle_gamma   90.00
#
_symmetry.space_group_name_H-M   'P 1'
#
loop_
_entity.id
_entity.type
_entity.pdbx_description
1 polymer ?
#
loop_
_entity_poly.entity_id
_entity_poly.type
_entity_poly.pdbx_seq_one_letter_code
_entity_poly.pdbx_strand_id
1 'polypeptide(L)'
;ATNSLCDYLNPIAVQQFIDWTHEQYKKYLGKELGTTVLGFRGDEPDYAHLPWTPSIVQTFKDTKGYDPTPYLASFFTTSPTIQEQRVKADYWDVWSSLFATHFFKLQADWCAANGVAHITHLNKEHEMPACVKAEGDYFRALSKVQIPGVDAIWNQIWPSTLNDFPKLASSVAHVYGKPRAFSESFAAYHISPTIPQAKFVVDHQIARGINFFEFMFWLAGSKHRNWMSDPGMKGLNEYTNRTTYLMSQGKPGARIAMYYPTSTMWLGNNEVYKDIVTLTQQLLTHQRDFDYINDDAFTEALTIGPGYLENKSSQRYETLIIPSSDVISVSAWKVIETFSSRGGKVLFWGRKPASFIDKNFTAPGSLSDLTNSRIEPSTRWTAHVSSSLPEPEMKIISPDNDSIRYTRRVMPDGDLYFIFNEGNKATEFTADFDKVGVAKEWNATDGTLQPINATIVNNRTRLTIKLEAWESKLISIGKNNREYNIKEYGVKGNGYSETATLQRIINEAAHNGGGTIVIPAGEYLSGALFFPRGVDLRIEKNAKLISTVDPNEFPVIPTRFEGIEKRWRCAFLNFDHSDGVKVYGEGVIDGKGVEWKKIPFGNSGRPRLLCFTDCPGGKISGLKMINQASWCLHVLYTNGFTIDGIDIRAL
;
A
#
# COMPACT_ATOMS: atom_id res chain seq x y z
N ALA A 1 -17.78 12.80 -37.25
CA ALA A 1 -16.40 12.39 -37.51
C ALA A 1 -15.56 12.81 -36.31
N THR A 2 -14.86 11.87 -35.72
CA THR A 2 -13.89 12.17 -34.66
C THR A 2 -12.67 12.84 -35.30
N ASN A 3 -12.08 13.82 -34.65
CA ASN A 3 -10.79 14.38 -35.06
C ASN A 3 -9.62 13.46 -34.67
N SER A 4 -9.88 12.29 -34.12
CA SER A 4 -8.88 11.30 -33.76
C SER A 4 -8.17 10.78 -35.01
N LEU A 5 -6.86 10.69 -34.93
CA LEU A 5 -6.02 10.18 -36.03
C LEU A 5 -6.22 8.67 -36.28
N CYS A 6 -6.77 7.95 -35.29
CA CYS A 6 -7.02 6.53 -35.31
C CYS A 6 -8.36 6.21 -34.65
N ASP A 7 -9.05 5.15 -35.09
CA ASP A 7 -10.19 4.58 -34.37
C ASP A 7 -9.66 3.69 -33.23
N TYR A 8 -9.49 4.26 -32.05
CA TYR A 8 -8.93 3.57 -30.86
C TYR A 8 -9.82 2.41 -30.37
N LEU A 9 -11.10 2.36 -30.74
CA LEU A 9 -12.01 1.27 -30.36
C LEU A 9 -11.96 0.11 -31.37
N ASN A 10 -11.31 0.29 -32.51
CA ASN A 10 -11.18 -0.71 -33.56
C ASN A 10 -9.82 -1.42 -33.46
N PRO A 11 -9.79 -2.71 -33.07
CA PRO A 11 -8.53 -3.44 -32.90
C PRO A 11 -7.72 -3.58 -34.18
N ILE A 12 -8.37 -3.55 -35.37
CA ILE A 12 -7.68 -3.60 -36.67
C ILE A 12 -6.91 -2.30 -36.91
N ALA A 13 -7.50 -1.16 -36.59
CA ALA A 13 -6.85 0.13 -36.75
C ALA A 13 -5.66 0.26 -35.79
N VAL A 14 -5.81 -0.20 -34.55
CA VAL A 14 -4.73 -0.20 -33.54
C VAL A 14 -3.62 -1.19 -33.91
N GLN A 15 -3.96 -2.37 -34.44
CA GLN A 15 -2.93 -3.30 -34.94
C GLN A 15 -2.13 -2.67 -36.11
N GLN A 16 -2.81 -1.99 -37.02
CA GLN A 16 -2.14 -1.28 -38.12
C GLN A 16 -1.20 -0.17 -37.62
N PHE A 17 -1.60 0.52 -36.54
CA PHE A 17 -0.73 1.50 -35.87
C PHE A 17 0.53 0.81 -35.30
N ILE A 18 0.36 -0.34 -34.63
CA ILE A 18 1.48 -1.14 -34.10
C ILE A 18 2.43 -1.56 -35.25
N ASP A 19 1.88 -2.03 -36.36
CA ASP A 19 2.66 -2.47 -37.53
C ASP A 19 3.46 -1.30 -38.16
N TRP A 20 2.89 -0.10 -38.19
CA TRP A 20 3.53 1.09 -38.76
C TRP A 20 4.52 1.79 -37.81
N THR A 21 4.40 1.55 -36.51
CA THR A 21 5.25 2.19 -35.51
C THR A 21 6.13 1.17 -34.78
N HIS A 22 5.59 0.40 -33.91
CA HIS A 22 6.31 -0.52 -33.01
C HIS A 22 7.14 -1.56 -33.76
N GLU A 23 6.57 -2.18 -34.82
CA GLU A 23 7.31 -3.14 -35.64
C GLU A 23 8.45 -2.48 -36.44
N GLN A 24 8.32 -1.20 -36.82
CA GLN A 24 9.41 -0.49 -37.47
C GLN A 24 10.56 -0.21 -36.47
N TYR A 25 10.25 0.22 -35.26
CA TYR A 25 11.27 0.35 -34.20
C TYR A 25 11.93 -1.01 -33.90
N LYS A 26 11.19 -2.08 -33.80
CA LYS A 26 11.71 -3.43 -33.60
C LYS A 26 12.66 -3.84 -34.74
N LYS A 27 12.33 -3.53 -35.98
CA LYS A 27 13.16 -3.83 -37.15
C LYS A 27 14.55 -3.19 -37.05
N TYR A 28 14.63 -1.96 -36.55
CA TYR A 28 15.88 -1.21 -36.46
C TYR A 28 16.61 -1.35 -35.13
N LEU A 29 15.87 -1.50 -34.04
CA LEU A 29 16.36 -1.48 -32.65
C LEU A 29 16.14 -2.80 -31.92
N GLY A 30 15.82 -3.89 -32.63
CA GLY A 30 15.39 -5.14 -31.98
C GLY A 30 16.37 -5.70 -30.94
N LYS A 31 17.68 -5.50 -31.12
CA LYS A 31 18.71 -5.93 -30.17
C LYS A 31 18.77 -5.06 -28.91
N GLU A 32 18.23 -3.85 -28.99
CA GLU A 32 18.24 -2.87 -27.90
C GLU A 32 16.96 -2.91 -27.07
N LEU A 33 15.90 -3.62 -27.55
CA LEU A 33 14.66 -3.77 -26.82
C LEU A 33 14.88 -4.57 -25.52
N GLY A 34 14.41 -4.01 -24.41
CA GLY A 34 14.58 -4.59 -23.08
C GLY A 34 15.95 -4.35 -22.43
N THR A 35 16.87 -3.70 -23.12
CA THR A 35 18.21 -3.32 -22.61
C THR A 35 18.40 -1.81 -22.61
N THR A 36 18.58 -1.22 -23.78
CA THR A 36 18.72 0.25 -23.95
C THR A 36 17.36 0.92 -24.13
N VAL A 37 16.46 0.30 -24.92
CA VAL A 37 15.08 0.75 -25.10
C VAL A 37 14.21 0.01 -24.09
N LEU A 38 13.77 0.72 -23.05
CA LEU A 38 13.02 0.14 -21.92
C LEU A 38 11.52 0.13 -22.15
N GLY A 39 11.00 0.95 -23.06
CA GLY A 39 9.56 1.05 -23.29
C GLY A 39 9.17 1.94 -24.45
N PHE A 40 7.90 1.90 -24.76
CA PHE A 40 7.22 2.84 -25.64
C PHE A 40 6.31 3.72 -24.81
N ARG A 41 6.48 5.03 -24.98
CA ARG A 41 5.69 6.02 -24.26
C ARG A 41 4.52 6.47 -25.15
N GLY A 42 3.30 6.36 -24.65
CA GLY A 42 2.09 6.95 -25.22
C GLY A 42 1.78 8.29 -24.58
N ASP A 43 1.16 9.16 -25.36
CA ASP A 43 0.68 10.46 -24.94
C ASP A 43 -0.86 10.46 -24.83
N GLU A 44 -1.48 11.53 -24.44
CA GLU A 44 -2.89 11.79 -24.19
C GLU A 44 -3.85 11.27 -25.30
N PRO A 45 -4.27 9.98 -25.32
CA PRO A 45 -5.21 9.48 -26.32
C PRO A 45 -6.61 9.96 -25.94
N ASP A 46 -7.12 11.00 -26.56
CA ASP A 46 -8.39 11.65 -26.25
C ASP A 46 -9.43 11.46 -27.38
N TYR A 47 -10.68 11.31 -27.00
CA TYR A 47 -11.81 11.47 -27.90
C TYR A 47 -12.38 12.88 -27.73
N ALA A 48 -12.17 13.74 -28.75
CA ALA A 48 -12.72 15.09 -28.79
C ALA A 48 -14.27 15.13 -28.80
N HIS A 49 -14.90 14.02 -29.19
CA HIS A 49 -16.35 13.88 -29.33
C HIS A 49 -16.81 12.53 -28.77
N LEU A 50 -18.10 12.19 -29.01
CA LEU A 50 -18.62 10.88 -28.62
C LEU A 50 -17.78 9.75 -29.23
N PRO A 51 -17.16 8.88 -28.44
CA PRO A 51 -16.40 7.74 -28.93
C PRO A 51 -17.27 6.84 -29.79
N TRP A 52 -16.80 6.51 -31.01
CA TRP A 52 -17.58 5.73 -31.95
C TRP A 52 -16.68 4.80 -32.78
N THR A 53 -17.17 3.59 -32.98
CA THR A 53 -16.64 2.61 -33.95
C THR A 53 -17.80 1.90 -34.64
N PRO A 54 -17.65 1.38 -35.87
CA PRO A 54 -18.77 0.72 -36.58
C PRO A 54 -19.42 -0.43 -35.80
N SER A 55 -18.69 -1.17 -35.01
CA SER A 55 -19.18 -2.30 -34.20
C SER A 55 -19.85 -1.92 -32.89
N ILE A 56 -19.80 -0.65 -32.46
CA ILE A 56 -20.15 -0.27 -31.06
C ILE A 56 -21.61 -0.56 -30.72
N VAL A 57 -22.54 -0.36 -31.68
CA VAL A 57 -23.98 -0.63 -31.46
C VAL A 57 -24.20 -2.11 -31.23
N GLN A 58 -23.55 -2.96 -32.02
CA GLN A 58 -23.68 -4.41 -31.85
C GLN A 58 -23.03 -4.85 -30.52
N THR A 59 -21.82 -4.39 -30.23
CA THR A 59 -21.15 -4.69 -28.96
C THR A 59 -21.98 -4.24 -27.75
N PHE A 60 -22.63 -3.09 -27.86
CA PHE A 60 -23.52 -2.60 -26.80
C PHE A 60 -24.71 -3.55 -26.61
N LYS A 61 -25.38 -3.96 -27.72
CA LYS A 61 -26.52 -4.91 -27.67
C LYS A 61 -26.11 -6.23 -27.02
N ASP A 62 -24.95 -6.75 -27.40
CA ASP A 62 -24.45 -8.03 -26.91
C ASP A 62 -24.08 -7.92 -25.39
N THR A 63 -23.59 -6.75 -24.95
CA THR A 63 -23.16 -6.53 -23.57
C THR A 63 -24.31 -6.14 -22.64
N LYS A 64 -25.21 -5.25 -23.10
CA LYS A 64 -26.26 -4.63 -22.26
C LYS A 64 -27.65 -5.21 -22.51
N GLY A 65 -27.85 -5.96 -23.62
CA GLY A 65 -29.09 -6.64 -23.91
C GLY A 65 -30.22 -5.77 -24.51
N TYR A 66 -29.91 -4.52 -24.91
CA TYR A 66 -30.89 -3.63 -25.57
C TYR A 66 -30.22 -2.72 -26.60
N ASP A 67 -31.05 -2.07 -27.44
CA ASP A 67 -30.57 -1.18 -28.52
C ASP A 67 -30.35 0.27 -28.01
N PRO A 68 -29.12 0.82 -28.07
CA PRO A 68 -28.86 2.20 -27.66
C PRO A 68 -29.31 3.24 -28.71
N THR A 69 -29.58 2.82 -29.96
CA THR A 69 -29.81 3.71 -31.10
C THR A 69 -30.90 4.78 -30.84
N PRO A 70 -32.06 4.44 -30.24
CA PRO A 70 -33.11 5.43 -29.95
C PRO A 70 -32.68 6.54 -28.99
N TYR A 71 -31.60 6.32 -28.21
CA TYR A 71 -31.16 7.20 -27.13
C TYR A 71 -29.91 8.01 -27.48
N LEU A 72 -29.23 7.76 -28.60
CA LEU A 72 -27.96 8.42 -28.93
C LEU A 72 -28.09 9.95 -29.03
N ALA A 73 -29.21 10.47 -29.48
CA ALA A 73 -29.45 11.92 -29.52
C ALA A 73 -29.49 12.55 -28.13
N SER A 74 -29.92 11.82 -27.09
CA SER A 74 -30.03 12.33 -25.73
C SER A 74 -28.67 12.56 -25.06
N PHE A 75 -27.58 11.95 -25.56
CA PHE A 75 -26.24 12.17 -25.03
C PHE A 75 -25.75 13.62 -25.19
N PHE A 76 -26.39 14.38 -26.04
CA PHE A 76 -26.13 15.80 -26.30
C PHE A 76 -27.16 16.75 -25.66
N THR A 77 -28.17 16.20 -24.95
CA THR A 77 -29.13 17.05 -24.23
C THR A 77 -28.56 17.54 -22.91
N THR A 78 -28.98 18.76 -22.51
CA THR A 78 -28.58 19.37 -21.22
C THR A 78 -29.45 18.91 -20.05
N SER A 79 -30.61 18.29 -20.32
CA SER A 79 -31.56 17.84 -19.31
C SER A 79 -32.06 16.42 -19.63
N PRO A 80 -31.20 15.42 -19.55
CA PRO A 80 -31.57 14.05 -19.82
C PRO A 80 -32.50 13.49 -18.73
N THR A 81 -33.43 12.62 -19.12
CA THR A 81 -34.20 11.81 -18.17
C THR A 81 -33.29 10.82 -17.43
N ILE A 82 -33.79 10.25 -16.33
CA ILE A 82 -33.04 9.21 -15.57
C ILE A 82 -32.70 8.01 -16.46
N GLN A 83 -33.62 7.61 -17.34
CA GLN A 83 -33.39 6.52 -18.31
C GLN A 83 -32.26 6.87 -19.28
N GLU A 84 -32.27 8.06 -19.85
CA GLU A 84 -31.24 8.53 -20.78
C GLU A 84 -29.85 8.64 -20.10
N GLN A 85 -29.81 9.07 -18.84
CA GLN A 85 -28.56 9.06 -18.04
C GLN A 85 -28.02 7.63 -17.88
N ARG A 86 -28.89 6.67 -17.59
CA ARG A 86 -28.51 5.25 -17.46
C ARG A 86 -27.98 4.68 -18.79
N VAL A 87 -28.66 4.94 -19.90
CA VAL A 87 -28.20 4.53 -21.23
C VAL A 87 -26.83 5.14 -21.56
N LYS A 88 -26.64 6.41 -21.17
CA LYS A 88 -25.33 7.06 -21.32
C LYS A 88 -24.26 6.38 -20.48
N ALA A 89 -24.55 6.04 -19.21
CA ALA A 89 -23.61 5.32 -18.36
C ALA A 89 -23.27 3.94 -18.91
N ASP A 90 -24.27 3.19 -19.42
CA ASP A 90 -24.06 1.91 -20.09
C ASP A 90 -23.19 2.05 -21.35
N TYR A 91 -23.36 3.14 -22.10
CA TYR A 91 -22.52 3.44 -23.26
C TYR A 91 -21.08 3.76 -22.86
N TRP A 92 -20.88 4.53 -21.76
CA TRP A 92 -19.55 4.80 -21.20
C TRP A 92 -18.86 3.53 -20.73
N ASP A 93 -19.59 2.62 -20.11
CA ASP A 93 -19.06 1.32 -19.70
C ASP A 93 -18.58 0.49 -20.90
N VAL A 94 -19.38 0.42 -21.97
CA VAL A 94 -19.04 -0.34 -23.18
C VAL A 94 -17.82 0.23 -23.90
N TRP A 95 -17.83 1.56 -24.21
CA TRP A 95 -16.74 2.12 -25.00
C TRP A 95 -15.43 2.20 -24.20
N SER A 96 -15.47 2.49 -22.88
CA SER A 96 -14.27 2.48 -22.05
C SER A 96 -13.65 1.08 -21.93
N SER A 97 -14.48 0.04 -21.93
CA SER A 97 -14.01 -1.35 -22.00
C SER A 97 -13.33 -1.67 -23.34
N LEU A 98 -13.91 -1.23 -24.46
CA LEU A 98 -13.29 -1.37 -25.78
C LEU A 98 -11.97 -0.60 -25.85
N PHE A 99 -11.95 0.63 -25.33
CA PHE A 99 -10.74 1.47 -25.31
C PHE A 99 -9.62 0.80 -24.50
N ALA A 100 -9.92 0.32 -23.31
CA ALA A 100 -8.95 -0.39 -22.50
C ALA A 100 -8.40 -1.64 -23.18
N THR A 101 -9.26 -2.43 -23.85
CA THR A 101 -8.87 -3.72 -24.43
C THR A 101 -8.27 -3.60 -25.83
N HIS A 102 -8.78 -2.69 -26.66
CA HIS A 102 -8.35 -2.58 -28.05
C HIS A 102 -7.19 -1.58 -28.26
N PHE A 103 -7.11 -0.53 -27.43
CA PHE A 103 -6.01 0.44 -27.56
C PHE A 103 -4.88 0.13 -26.57
N PHE A 104 -5.15 0.20 -25.28
CA PHE A 104 -4.08 0.07 -24.27
C PHE A 104 -3.54 -1.37 -24.20
N LYS A 105 -4.43 -2.35 -24.11
CA LYS A 105 -4.00 -3.75 -23.94
C LYS A 105 -3.24 -4.27 -25.15
N LEU A 106 -3.65 -4.00 -26.38
CA LEU A 106 -2.96 -4.48 -27.58
C LEU A 106 -1.52 -3.95 -27.64
N GLN A 107 -1.31 -2.66 -27.38
CA GLN A 107 0.04 -2.08 -27.31
C GLN A 107 0.85 -2.67 -26.15
N ALA A 108 0.24 -2.81 -24.99
CA ALA A 108 0.89 -3.39 -23.82
C ALA A 108 1.28 -4.86 -24.02
N ASP A 109 0.42 -5.66 -24.69
CA ASP A 109 0.71 -7.05 -25.03
C ASP A 109 1.89 -7.14 -26.02
N TRP A 110 1.92 -6.27 -27.02
CA TRP A 110 3.07 -6.19 -27.92
C TRP A 110 4.36 -5.81 -27.18
N CYS A 111 4.30 -4.81 -26.32
CA CYS A 111 5.44 -4.38 -25.51
C CYS A 111 5.95 -5.54 -24.62
N ALA A 112 5.05 -6.22 -23.93
CA ALA A 112 5.40 -7.37 -23.08
C ALA A 112 6.05 -8.51 -23.88
N ALA A 113 5.51 -8.82 -25.07
CA ALA A 113 6.04 -9.84 -25.98
C ALA A 113 7.46 -9.51 -26.49
N ASN A 114 7.86 -8.23 -26.46
CA ASN A 114 9.17 -7.76 -26.91
C ASN A 114 10.09 -7.32 -25.75
N GLY A 115 9.73 -7.63 -24.49
CA GLY A 115 10.54 -7.37 -23.30
C GLY A 115 10.65 -5.90 -22.92
N VAL A 116 9.71 -5.05 -23.36
CA VAL A 116 9.64 -3.62 -23.06
C VAL A 116 8.33 -3.25 -22.38
N ALA A 117 8.24 -2.04 -21.83
CA ALA A 117 7.03 -1.54 -21.18
C ALA A 117 6.22 -0.63 -22.11
N HIS A 118 4.91 -0.70 -22.03
CA HIS A 118 4.01 0.37 -22.44
C HIS A 118 3.85 1.35 -21.28
N ILE A 119 4.24 2.61 -21.48
CA ILE A 119 4.26 3.68 -20.48
C ILE A 119 3.31 4.75 -21.00
N THR A 120 2.29 5.13 -20.23
CA THR A 120 1.35 6.15 -20.72
C THR A 120 0.60 6.80 -19.56
N HIS A 121 0.15 8.01 -19.80
CA HIS A 121 -0.84 8.73 -19.01
C HIS A 121 -2.07 9.03 -19.87
N LEU A 122 -3.10 9.56 -19.26
CA LEU A 122 -4.33 9.98 -19.94
C LEU A 122 -4.40 11.51 -20.02
N ASN A 123 -5.57 12.04 -20.38
CA ASN A 123 -5.81 13.47 -20.42
C ASN A 123 -6.68 13.92 -19.24
N LYS A 124 -6.42 15.09 -18.69
CA LYS A 124 -7.25 15.76 -17.65
C LYS A 124 -7.31 15.04 -16.30
N GLU A 125 -6.31 14.29 -15.91
CA GLU A 125 -6.29 13.54 -14.65
C GLU A 125 -6.44 14.44 -13.42
N HIS A 126 -6.01 15.69 -13.52
CA HIS A 126 -6.14 16.69 -12.46
C HIS A 126 -7.59 17.10 -12.17
N GLU A 127 -8.54 16.71 -13.04
CA GLU A 127 -9.98 16.99 -12.93
C GLU A 127 -10.79 15.72 -13.25
N MET A 128 -11.06 14.89 -12.25
CA MET A 128 -11.69 13.57 -12.41
C MET A 128 -12.91 13.55 -13.34
N PRO A 129 -13.89 14.48 -13.25
CA PRO A 129 -15.05 14.46 -14.14
C PRO A 129 -14.68 14.70 -15.61
N ALA A 130 -13.67 15.53 -15.86
CA ALA A 130 -13.19 15.79 -17.21
C ALA A 130 -12.43 14.58 -17.76
N CYS A 131 -11.59 13.95 -16.95
CA CYS A 131 -10.91 12.71 -17.28
C CYS A 131 -11.92 11.58 -17.60
N VAL A 132 -12.91 11.36 -16.75
CA VAL A 132 -13.96 10.34 -16.97
C VAL A 132 -14.75 10.62 -18.24
N LYS A 133 -15.01 11.87 -18.57
CA LYS A 133 -15.68 12.25 -19.81
C LYS A 133 -14.83 11.94 -21.06
N ALA A 134 -13.53 12.22 -21.01
CA ALA A 134 -12.60 12.07 -22.13
C ALA A 134 -12.11 10.63 -22.30
N GLU A 135 -11.84 9.93 -21.19
CA GLU A 135 -11.12 8.67 -21.14
C GLU A 135 -11.97 7.47 -20.66
N GLY A 136 -13.18 7.72 -20.20
CA GLY A 136 -14.10 6.70 -19.71
C GLY A 136 -13.83 6.23 -18.30
N ASP A 137 -12.78 5.44 -18.06
CA ASP A 137 -12.34 4.98 -16.75
C ASP A 137 -10.83 4.91 -16.70
N TYR A 138 -10.23 5.76 -15.88
CA TYR A 138 -8.78 5.85 -15.69
C TYR A 138 -8.15 4.51 -15.27
N PHE A 139 -8.76 3.84 -14.29
CA PHE A 139 -8.25 2.57 -13.75
C PHE A 139 -8.37 1.44 -14.76
N ARG A 140 -9.50 1.36 -15.46
CA ARG A 140 -9.74 0.35 -16.49
C ARG A 140 -8.71 0.42 -17.60
N ALA A 141 -8.44 1.62 -18.12
CA ALA A 141 -7.45 1.86 -19.16
C ALA A 141 -6.04 1.53 -18.67
N LEU A 142 -5.60 2.17 -17.58
CA LEU A 142 -4.21 2.06 -17.14
C LEU A 142 -3.90 0.77 -16.36
N SER A 143 -4.90 -0.01 -15.96
CA SER A 143 -4.66 -1.37 -15.47
C SER A 143 -4.04 -2.28 -16.54
N LYS A 144 -4.20 -1.98 -17.82
CA LYS A 144 -3.72 -2.82 -18.93
C LYS A 144 -2.25 -2.54 -19.30
N VAL A 145 -1.70 -1.36 -18.97
CA VAL A 145 -0.32 -0.99 -19.30
C VAL A 145 0.68 -1.44 -18.24
N GLN A 146 1.97 -1.52 -18.58
CA GLN A 146 3.02 -1.91 -17.63
C GLN A 146 3.35 -0.79 -16.65
N ILE A 147 3.36 0.47 -17.09
CA ILE A 147 3.67 1.63 -16.26
C ILE A 147 2.58 2.68 -16.43
N PRO A 148 1.61 2.74 -15.50
CA PRO A 148 0.55 3.76 -15.50
C PRO A 148 1.13 5.13 -15.13
N GLY A 149 0.58 6.19 -15.70
CA GLY A 149 1.07 7.54 -15.50
C GLY A 149 0.02 8.62 -15.33
N VAL A 150 0.52 9.81 -14.99
CA VAL A 150 -0.20 11.08 -14.99
C VAL A 150 0.60 12.14 -15.69
N ASP A 151 -0.07 13.23 -16.08
CA ASP A 151 0.51 14.40 -16.69
C ASP A 151 0.45 15.59 -15.72
N ALA A 152 1.62 16.02 -15.19
CA ALA A 152 1.74 17.11 -14.23
C ALA A 152 2.30 18.38 -14.92
N ILE A 153 1.45 19.03 -15.70
CA ILE A 153 1.78 20.16 -16.59
C ILE A 153 1.00 21.43 -16.19
N TRP A 154 1.14 22.53 -16.93
CA TRP A 154 0.38 23.78 -16.77
C TRP A 154 0.46 24.41 -15.36
N ASN A 155 1.51 24.19 -14.59
CA ASN A 155 1.60 24.58 -13.18
C ASN A 155 0.48 23.99 -12.30
N GLN A 156 -0.06 22.82 -12.65
CA GLN A 156 -1.09 22.12 -11.86
C GLN A 156 -0.59 21.75 -10.47
N ILE A 157 0.73 21.53 -10.32
CA ILE A 157 1.42 21.35 -9.06
C ILE A 157 2.43 22.46 -8.87
N TRP A 158 2.26 23.24 -7.80
CA TRP A 158 3.10 24.38 -7.49
C TRP A 158 3.07 24.65 -5.98
N PRO A 159 4.06 25.33 -5.35
CA PRO A 159 4.03 25.62 -3.92
C PRO A 159 2.77 26.30 -3.37
N SER A 160 1.99 26.93 -4.23
CA SER A 160 0.69 27.54 -3.88
C SER A 160 -0.53 26.81 -4.43
N THR A 161 -0.33 25.74 -5.21
CA THR A 161 -1.40 24.98 -5.87
C THR A 161 -1.14 23.50 -5.69
N LEU A 162 -1.82 22.89 -4.71
CA LEU A 162 -1.68 21.49 -4.41
C LEU A 162 -2.78 20.69 -5.10
N ASN A 163 -2.42 19.57 -5.69
CA ASN A 163 -3.35 18.68 -6.35
C ASN A 163 -2.92 17.23 -6.15
N ASP A 164 -3.85 16.38 -5.75
CA ASP A 164 -3.56 15.00 -5.34
C ASP A 164 -3.73 13.96 -6.47
N PHE A 165 -3.99 14.40 -7.71
CA PHE A 165 -4.17 13.48 -8.86
C PHE A 165 -2.99 12.53 -9.13
N PRO A 166 -1.72 12.81 -8.75
CA PRO A 166 -0.65 11.82 -8.89
C PRO A 166 -0.94 10.50 -8.15
N LYS A 167 -1.81 10.51 -7.12
CA LYS A 167 -2.31 9.31 -6.46
C LYS A 167 -3.06 8.35 -7.40
N LEU A 168 -3.58 8.81 -8.52
CA LEU A 168 -4.25 7.96 -9.51
C LEU A 168 -3.26 6.95 -10.10
N ALA A 169 -2.12 7.41 -10.62
CA ALA A 169 -1.11 6.53 -11.21
C ALA A 169 -0.51 5.56 -10.19
N SER A 170 -0.14 6.06 -9.02
CA SER A 170 0.41 5.21 -7.95
C SER A 170 -0.60 4.17 -7.46
N SER A 171 -1.89 4.53 -7.36
CA SER A 171 -2.94 3.59 -6.98
C SER A 171 -3.11 2.47 -8.01
N VAL A 172 -3.15 2.78 -9.32
CA VAL A 172 -3.17 1.73 -10.36
C VAL A 172 -1.94 0.84 -10.24
N ALA A 173 -0.75 1.43 -10.06
CA ALA A 173 0.48 0.66 -9.93
C ALA A 173 0.43 -0.28 -8.72
N HIS A 174 0.03 0.21 -7.56
CA HIS A 174 -0.08 -0.55 -6.33
C HIS A 174 -1.13 -1.67 -6.43
N VAL A 175 -2.35 -1.33 -6.86
CA VAL A 175 -3.49 -2.26 -6.92
C VAL A 175 -3.22 -3.40 -7.88
N TYR A 176 -2.65 -3.12 -9.06
CA TYR A 176 -2.41 -4.11 -10.11
C TYR A 176 -0.99 -4.71 -10.10
N GLY A 177 -0.17 -4.40 -9.09
CA GLY A 177 1.17 -4.99 -8.93
C GLY A 177 2.17 -4.52 -9.98
N LYS A 178 2.06 -3.26 -10.44
CA LYS A 178 3.01 -2.67 -11.39
C LYS A 178 4.23 -2.13 -10.65
N PRO A 179 5.44 -2.20 -11.24
CA PRO A 179 6.67 -1.81 -10.54
C PRO A 179 6.84 -0.30 -10.40
N ARG A 180 6.22 0.48 -11.28
CA ARG A 180 6.41 1.93 -11.38
C ARG A 180 5.10 2.67 -11.57
N ALA A 181 5.06 3.91 -11.08
CA ALA A 181 4.07 4.93 -11.38
C ALA A 181 4.78 6.11 -12.03
N PHE A 182 4.34 6.51 -13.22
CA PHE A 182 4.98 7.49 -14.08
C PHE A 182 4.38 8.88 -13.91
N SER A 183 5.19 9.92 -14.16
CA SER A 183 4.70 11.26 -14.39
C SER A 183 5.49 11.94 -15.51
N GLU A 184 4.79 12.46 -16.52
CA GLU A 184 5.27 13.55 -17.31
C GLU A 184 5.21 14.81 -16.47
N SER A 185 6.29 15.59 -16.39
CA SER A 185 6.33 16.75 -15.51
C SER A 185 6.92 17.95 -16.19
N PHE A 186 6.38 19.14 -15.88
CA PHE A 186 6.86 20.47 -16.30
C PHE A 186 6.51 20.91 -17.71
N ALA A 187 5.85 20.09 -18.53
CA ALA A 187 5.41 20.56 -19.83
C ALA A 187 4.44 21.75 -19.68
N ALA A 188 4.51 22.68 -20.64
CA ALA A 188 3.65 23.85 -20.70
C ALA A 188 3.56 24.71 -19.42
N TYR A 189 4.56 24.67 -18.53
CA TYR A 189 4.61 25.54 -17.38
C TYR A 189 4.75 27.01 -17.81
N HIS A 190 3.82 27.85 -17.38
CA HIS A 190 3.81 29.28 -17.69
C HIS A 190 4.94 30.04 -16.99
N ILE A 191 5.42 29.52 -15.87
CA ILE A 191 6.53 30.03 -15.09
C ILE A 191 7.60 28.94 -15.03
N SER A 192 8.79 29.22 -15.54
CA SER A 192 9.92 28.32 -15.40
C SER A 192 10.30 28.19 -13.93
N PRO A 193 10.23 26.99 -13.31
CA PRO A 193 10.57 26.82 -11.91
C PRO A 193 12.07 27.07 -11.68
N THR A 194 12.43 27.54 -10.50
CA THR A 194 13.80 27.42 -9.99
C THR A 194 14.08 25.95 -9.61
N ILE A 195 15.35 25.58 -9.42
CA ILE A 195 15.68 24.21 -8.97
C ILE A 195 14.95 23.82 -7.68
N PRO A 196 14.87 24.66 -6.62
CA PRO A 196 14.08 24.35 -5.43
C PRO A 196 12.58 24.15 -5.71
N GLN A 197 11.99 24.94 -6.60
CA GLN A 197 10.59 24.78 -7.00
C GLN A 197 10.37 23.51 -7.83
N ALA A 198 11.31 23.17 -8.73
CA ALA A 198 11.26 21.91 -9.46
C ALA A 198 11.38 20.71 -8.50
N LYS A 199 12.27 20.79 -7.51
CA LYS A 199 12.38 19.78 -6.46
C LYS A 199 11.08 19.67 -5.67
N PHE A 200 10.41 20.77 -5.32
CA PHE A 200 9.09 20.76 -4.68
C PHE A 200 8.08 19.96 -5.50
N VAL A 201 7.99 20.21 -6.82
CA VAL A 201 7.05 19.51 -7.71
C VAL A 201 7.35 18.00 -7.77
N VAL A 202 8.63 17.64 -7.78
CA VAL A 202 9.06 16.23 -7.72
C VAL A 202 8.69 15.59 -6.39
N ASP A 203 9.02 16.23 -5.28
CA ASP A 203 8.76 15.70 -3.92
C ASP A 203 7.27 15.58 -3.61
N HIS A 204 6.47 16.56 -4.07
CA HIS A 204 5.01 16.51 -3.98
C HIS A 204 4.46 15.24 -4.64
N GLN A 205 4.95 14.89 -5.82
CA GLN A 205 4.52 13.70 -6.54
C GLN A 205 5.07 12.41 -5.92
N ILE A 206 6.32 12.40 -5.44
CA ILE A 206 6.89 11.24 -4.73
C ILE A 206 6.10 10.96 -3.45
N ALA A 207 5.71 11.98 -2.69
CA ALA A 207 4.86 11.83 -1.50
C ALA A 207 3.48 11.22 -1.82
N ARG A 208 3.08 11.24 -3.11
CA ARG A 208 1.86 10.62 -3.63
C ARG A 208 2.12 9.31 -4.39
N GLY A 209 3.35 8.78 -4.30
CA GLY A 209 3.73 7.46 -4.78
C GLY A 209 4.28 7.40 -6.20
N ILE A 210 4.48 8.53 -6.88
CA ILE A 210 5.20 8.57 -8.17
C ILE A 210 6.66 8.20 -7.95
N ASN A 211 7.18 7.33 -8.80
CA ASN A 211 8.55 6.85 -8.71
C ASN A 211 9.24 6.66 -10.09
N PHE A 212 8.70 7.31 -11.11
CA PHE A 212 9.29 7.38 -12.43
C PHE A 212 8.90 8.70 -13.10
N PHE A 213 9.89 9.47 -13.58
CA PHE A 213 9.67 10.81 -14.11
C PHE A 213 10.22 10.98 -15.51
N GLU A 214 9.47 11.70 -16.34
CA GLU A 214 9.93 12.34 -17.56
C GLU A 214 9.85 13.85 -17.37
N PHE A 215 10.99 14.54 -17.48
CA PHE A 215 11.06 15.99 -17.30
C PHE A 215 10.98 16.71 -18.66
N MET A 216 9.87 17.41 -18.87
CA MET A 216 9.57 18.14 -20.10
C MET A 216 9.89 19.63 -19.96
N PHE A 217 11.16 19.96 -19.63
CA PHE A 217 11.58 21.35 -19.42
C PHE A 217 11.84 22.15 -20.71
N TRP A 218 11.88 21.51 -21.85
CA TRP A 218 12.31 22.08 -23.12
C TRP A 218 11.19 22.84 -23.84
N LEU A 219 10.46 23.65 -23.12
CA LEU A 219 9.48 24.52 -23.71
C LEU A 219 10.12 25.60 -24.57
N ALA A 220 9.64 25.63 -25.80
CA ALA A 220 10.09 26.54 -26.80
C ALA A 220 9.84 28.00 -26.43
N GLY A 221 10.86 28.83 -26.55
CA GLY A 221 10.76 30.27 -26.50
C GLY A 221 11.91 30.94 -25.77
N SER A 222 12.35 32.08 -26.31
CA SER A 222 13.48 32.88 -25.78
C SER A 222 13.26 33.44 -24.36
N LYS A 223 12.09 33.25 -23.79
CA LYS A 223 11.72 33.69 -22.42
C LYS A 223 11.88 32.61 -21.36
N HIS A 224 12.17 31.39 -21.75
CA HIS A 224 12.28 30.26 -20.83
C HIS A 224 13.74 29.96 -20.49
N ARG A 225 13.98 29.60 -19.24
CA ARG A 225 15.29 29.14 -18.76
C ARG A 225 15.75 27.92 -19.56
N ASN A 226 17.00 27.92 -19.98
CA ASN A 226 17.59 26.74 -20.60
C ASN A 226 17.96 25.72 -19.49
N TRP A 227 17.06 24.79 -19.22
CA TRP A 227 17.26 23.76 -18.20
C TRP A 227 18.43 22.83 -18.52
N MET A 228 18.69 22.56 -19.77
CA MET A 228 19.80 21.68 -20.19
C MET A 228 21.17 22.20 -19.75
N SER A 229 21.33 23.50 -19.65
CA SER A 229 22.56 24.16 -19.22
C SER A 229 22.56 24.66 -17.79
N ASP A 230 21.49 24.40 -17.02
CA ASP A 230 21.40 24.80 -15.61
C ASP A 230 22.35 23.96 -14.76
N PRO A 231 23.27 24.56 -13.99
CA PRO A 231 24.20 23.82 -13.13
C PRO A 231 23.51 22.95 -12.07
N GLY A 232 22.32 23.34 -11.62
CA GLY A 232 21.54 22.59 -10.61
C GLY A 232 20.81 21.38 -11.18
N MET A 233 20.68 21.29 -12.51
CA MET A 233 19.91 20.22 -13.15
C MET A 233 20.51 18.83 -12.91
N LYS A 234 21.84 18.73 -12.94
CA LYS A 234 22.52 17.47 -12.60
C LYS A 234 22.16 17.00 -11.19
N GLY A 235 22.22 17.90 -10.22
CA GLY A 235 21.86 17.59 -8.81
C GLY A 235 20.41 17.18 -8.65
N LEU A 236 19.49 17.86 -9.34
CA LEU A 236 18.06 17.49 -9.34
C LEU A 236 17.84 16.09 -9.92
N ASN A 237 18.46 15.77 -11.06
CA ASN A 237 18.36 14.46 -11.68
C ASN A 237 18.94 13.35 -10.80
N GLU A 238 20.12 13.56 -10.21
CA GLU A 238 20.73 12.60 -9.30
C GLU A 238 19.90 12.37 -8.05
N TYR A 239 19.36 13.43 -7.44
CA TYR A 239 18.41 13.36 -6.33
C TYR A 239 17.18 12.56 -6.70
N THR A 240 16.53 12.91 -7.82
CA THR A 240 15.31 12.24 -8.28
C THR A 240 15.57 10.76 -8.55
N ASN A 241 16.66 10.41 -9.22
CA ASN A 241 17.01 9.02 -9.53
C ASN A 241 17.23 8.19 -8.26
N ARG A 242 17.97 8.71 -7.27
CA ARG A 242 18.19 8.00 -6.00
C ARG A 242 16.89 7.82 -5.22
N THR A 243 16.10 8.88 -5.11
CA THR A 243 14.83 8.85 -4.38
C THR A 243 13.84 7.89 -5.03
N THR A 244 13.64 7.97 -6.33
CA THR A 244 12.70 7.11 -7.06
C THR A 244 13.14 5.65 -7.08
N TYR A 245 14.46 5.40 -7.14
CA TYR A 245 14.99 4.04 -7.00
C TYR A 245 14.61 3.45 -5.64
N LEU A 246 14.88 4.16 -4.55
CA LEU A 246 14.52 3.69 -3.20
C LEU A 246 13.01 3.53 -3.04
N MET A 247 12.21 4.49 -3.53
CA MET A 247 10.76 4.44 -3.44
C MET A 247 10.10 3.42 -4.41
N SER A 248 10.89 2.76 -5.25
CA SER A 248 10.41 1.62 -6.05
C SER A 248 10.66 0.26 -5.40
N GLN A 249 11.42 0.22 -4.31
CA GLN A 249 11.73 -1.02 -3.61
C GLN A 249 10.60 -1.44 -2.66
N GLY A 250 10.60 -2.72 -2.27
CA GLY A 250 9.61 -3.26 -1.33
C GLY A 250 8.17 -3.15 -1.81
N LYS A 251 7.23 -3.10 -0.88
CA LYS A 251 5.79 -3.02 -1.11
C LYS A 251 5.25 -1.63 -0.74
N PRO A 252 4.17 -1.14 -1.38
CA PRO A 252 3.47 0.04 -0.89
C PRO A 252 2.87 -0.20 0.50
N GLY A 253 2.79 0.86 1.32
CA GLY A 253 2.49 0.73 2.74
C GLY A 253 1.14 1.30 3.20
N ALA A 254 0.32 1.89 2.31
CA ALA A 254 -0.99 2.43 2.70
C ALA A 254 -1.95 1.31 3.16
N ARG A 255 -2.75 1.60 4.19
CA ARG A 255 -3.72 0.64 4.79
C ARG A 255 -5.17 1.02 4.53
N ILE A 256 -5.40 2.05 3.73
CA ILE A 256 -6.72 2.57 3.37
C ILE A 256 -6.90 2.45 1.86
N ALA A 257 -8.04 1.88 1.45
CA ALA A 257 -8.53 1.96 0.09
C ALA A 257 -9.65 2.98 0.00
N MET A 258 -9.71 3.77 -1.09
CA MET A 258 -10.78 4.71 -1.37
C MET A 258 -11.44 4.36 -2.71
N TYR A 259 -12.74 4.20 -2.69
CA TYR A 259 -13.49 3.90 -3.90
C TYR A 259 -13.47 5.08 -4.88
N TYR A 260 -13.12 4.81 -6.14
CA TYR A 260 -13.13 5.75 -7.26
C TYR A 260 -14.46 5.60 -8.01
N PRO A 261 -15.42 6.50 -7.86
CA PRO A 261 -16.81 6.30 -8.27
C PRO A 261 -17.06 6.68 -9.74
N THR A 262 -16.35 6.06 -10.69
CA THR A 262 -16.49 6.31 -12.13
C THR A 262 -17.93 6.21 -12.58
N SER A 263 -18.64 5.16 -12.17
CA SER A 263 -20.02 4.90 -12.57
C SER A 263 -21.00 5.99 -12.12
N THR A 264 -20.76 6.62 -10.97
CA THR A 264 -21.54 7.79 -10.50
C THR A 264 -21.29 9.00 -11.40
N MET A 265 -20.06 9.21 -11.85
CA MET A 265 -19.71 10.28 -12.79
C MET A 265 -20.25 10.02 -14.21
N TRP A 266 -20.35 8.76 -14.65
CA TRP A 266 -21.03 8.41 -15.91
C TRP A 266 -22.51 8.82 -15.89
N LEU A 267 -23.17 8.76 -14.74
CA LEU A 267 -24.55 9.25 -14.56
C LEU A 267 -24.65 10.79 -14.56
N GLY A 268 -23.51 11.49 -14.61
CA GLY A 268 -23.44 12.96 -14.63
C GLY A 268 -23.38 13.62 -13.26
N ASN A 269 -23.30 12.85 -12.17
CA ASN A 269 -23.12 13.43 -10.84
C ASN A 269 -21.64 13.71 -10.57
N ASN A 270 -21.25 14.97 -10.80
CA ASN A 270 -19.89 15.44 -10.56
C ASN A 270 -19.68 16.00 -9.14
N GLU A 271 -20.72 16.12 -8.32
CA GLU A 271 -20.58 16.61 -6.93
C GLU A 271 -19.74 15.65 -6.07
N VAL A 272 -19.76 14.35 -6.38
CA VAL A 272 -18.90 13.35 -5.73
C VAL A 272 -17.42 13.71 -5.81
N TYR A 273 -16.98 14.42 -6.84
CA TYR A 273 -15.60 14.88 -6.99
C TYR A 273 -15.21 15.89 -5.90
N LYS A 274 -16.11 16.79 -5.50
CA LYS A 274 -15.86 17.73 -4.40
C LYS A 274 -15.64 16.99 -3.07
N ASP A 275 -16.45 15.97 -2.81
CA ASP A 275 -16.29 15.11 -1.63
C ASP A 275 -14.94 14.39 -1.65
N ILE A 276 -14.52 13.88 -2.81
CA ILE A 276 -13.22 13.22 -2.98
C ILE A 276 -12.07 14.19 -2.71
N VAL A 277 -12.07 15.37 -3.32
CA VAL A 277 -11.02 16.39 -3.10
C VAL A 277 -10.92 16.76 -1.62
N THR A 278 -12.06 16.99 -0.96
CA THR A 278 -12.09 17.29 0.47
C THR A 278 -11.53 16.12 1.29
N LEU A 279 -11.95 14.91 0.99
CA LEU A 279 -11.52 13.70 1.71
C LEU A 279 -10.03 13.42 1.54
N THR A 280 -9.49 13.56 0.32
CA THR A 280 -8.05 13.33 0.08
C THR A 280 -7.19 14.32 0.83
N GLN A 281 -7.56 15.60 0.81
CA GLN A 281 -6.88 16.63 1.60
C GLN A 281 -6.93 16.33 3.10
N GLN A 282 -8.09 15.91 3.62
CA GLN A 282 -8.25 15.54 5.02
C GLN A 282 -7.37 14.32 5.39
N LEU A 283 -7.36 13.28 4.56
CA LEU A 283 -6.53 12.09 4.79
C LEU A 283 -5.05 12.47 4.86
N LEU A 284 -4.53 13.20 3.88
CA LEU A 284 -3.12 13.60 3.81
C LEU A 284 -2.73 14.54 4.95
N THR A 285 -3.61 15.49 5.31
CA THR A 285 -3.39 16.41 6.44
C THR A 285 -3.28 15.66 7.77
N HIS A 286 -4.02 14.56 7.94
CA HIS A 286 -3.97 13.74 9.15
C HIS A 286 -3.04 12.52 9.01
N GLN A 287 -2.05 12.58 8.12
CA GLN A 287 -1.05 11.55 7.88
C GLN A 287 -1.68 10.17 7.61
N ARG A 288 -2.65 10.10 6.70
CA ARG A 288 -3.26 8.86 6.24
C ARG A 288 -2.99 8.68 4.75
N ASP A 289 -2.07 7.79 4.40
CA ASP A 289 -1.87 7.40 3.00
C ASP A 289 -2.97 6.43 2.56
N PHE A 290 -3.31 6.43 1.26
CA PHE A 290 -4.39 5.64 0.70
C PHE A 290 -4.13 5.30 -0.77
N ASP A 291 -4.88 4.34 -1.32
CA ASP A 291 -4.96 4.08 -2.75
C ASP A 291 -6.41 4.11 -3.23
N TYR A 292 -6.62 4.62 -4.44
CA TYR A 292 -7.91 4.52 -5.13
C TYR A 292 -8.14 3.11 -5.67
N ILE A 293 -9.41 2.67 -5.66
CA ILE A 293 -9.87 1.43 -6.29
C ILE A 293 -11.19 1.67 -7.01
N ASN A 294 -11.33 1.21 -8.26
CA ASN A 294 -12.57 1.27 -9.04
C ASN A 294 -13.37 -0.03 -8.94
N ASP A 295 -14.54 -0.10 -9.59
CA ASP A 295 -15.40 -1.29 -9.60
C ASP A 295 -14.66 -2.55 -10.09
N ASP A 296 -13.89 -2.45 -11.17
CA ASP A 296 -13.19 -3.59 -11.77
C ASP A 296 -12.13 -4.17 -10.82
N ALA A 297 -11.45 -3.32 -10.05
CA ALA A 297 -10.39 -3.74 -9.14
C ALA A 297 -10.87 -4.72 -8.06
N PHE A 298 -12.12 -4.61 -7.61
CA PHE A 298 -12.67 -5.52 -6.60
C PHE A 298 -12.63 -6.98 -7.04
N THR A 299 -12.80 -7.26 -8.32
CA THR A 299 -12.81 -8.63 -8.86
C THR A 299 -11.53 -9.02 -9.59
N GLU A 300 -10.81 -8.04 -10.18
CA GLU A 300 -9.62 -8.32 -10.97
C GLU A 300 -8.32 -8.31 -10.16
N ALA A 301 -8.27 -7.55 -9.07
CA ALA A 301 -7.01 -7.22 -8.40
C ALA A 301 -6.99 -7.44 -6.88
N LEU A 302 -8.15 -7.62 -6.25
CA LEU A 302 -8.26 -7.74 -4.80
C LEU A 302 -8.65 -9.15 -4.37
N THR A 303 -8.08 -9.61 -3.26
CA THR A 303 -8.47 -10.82 -2.55
C THR A 303 -8.87 -10.47 -1.12
N ILE A 304 -9.79 -11.27 -0.53
CA ILE A 304 -10.37 -10.97 0.79
C ILE A 304 -9.71 -11.85 1.84
N GLY A 305 -8.99 -11.23 2.77
CA GLY A 305 -8.50 -11.86 3.99
C GLY A 305 -9.36 -11.56 5.23
N PRO A 306 -8.97 -12.06 6.40
CA PRO A 306 -9.61 -11.71 7.67
C PRO A 306 -9.34 -10.24 8.03
N GLY A 307 -10.36 -9.37 7.91
CA GLY A 307 -10.26 -7.96 8.22
C GLY A 307 -9.52 -7.08 7.20
N TYR A 308 -9.14 -7.60 6.02
CA TYR A 308 -8.44 -6.81 5.02
C TYR A 308 -8.77 -7.24 3.57
N LEU A 309 -8.55 -6.31 2.65
CA LEU A 309 -8.42 -6.57 1.21
C LEU A 309 -6.94 -6.57 0.85
N GLU A 310 -6.47 -7.57 0.11
CA GLU A 310 -5.07 -7.64 -0.35
C GLU A 310 -5.01 -7.46 -1.87
N ASN A 311 -4.16 -6.53 -2.33
CA ASN A 311 -3.96 -6.25 -3.74
C ASN A 311 -2.82 -7.08 -4.37
N LYS A 312 -2.57 -6.92 -5.67
CA LYS A 312 -1.52 -7.68 -6.39
C LYS A 312 -0.09 -7.32 -5.96
N SER A 313 0.12 -6.20 -5.27
CA SER A 313 1.40 -5.86 -4.62
C SER A 313 1.56 -6.50 -3.23
N SER A 314 0.63 -7.35 -2.80
CA SER A 314 0.55 -7.91 -1.45
C SER A 314 0.45 -6.83 -0.35
N GLN A 315 -0.13 -5.69 -0.69
CA GLN A 315 -0.50 -4.63 0.25
C GLN A 315 -1.90 -4.90 0.79
N ARG A 316 -2.14 -4.56 2.06
CA ARG A 316 -3.40 -4.86 2.76
C ARG A 316 -4.11 -3.60 3.18
N TYR A 317 -5.37 -3.49 2.77
CA TYR A 317 -6.27 -2.42 3.16
C TYR A 317 -7.22 -2.91 4.26
N GLU A 318 -7.18 -2.29 5.42
CA GLU A 318 -8.02 -2.62 6.59
C GLU A 318 -9.32 -1.83 6.58
N THR A 319 -9.32 -0.69 5.92
CA THR A 319 -10.49 0.18 5.77
C THR A 319 -10.71 0.54 4.31
N LEU A 320 -11.96 0.40 3.87
CA LEU A 320 -12.46 0.91 2.60
C LEU A 320 -13.31 2.16 2.86
N ILE A 321 -12.95 3.28 2.22
CA ILE A 321 -13.76 4.50 2.22
C ILE A 321 -14.53 4.59 0.92
N ILE A 322 -15.85 4.81 1.00
CA ILE A 322 -16.72 5.02 -0.15
C ILE A 322 -17.26 6.46 -0.06
N PRO A 323 -16.81 7.39 -0.94
CA PRO A 323 -17.33 8.74 -0.99
C PRO A 323 -18.79 8.73 -1.46
N SER A 324 -19.51 9.84 -1.36
CA SER A 324 -20.94 10.02 -1.68
C SER A 324 -21.33 9.53 -3.08
N SER A 325 -21.29 8.24 -3.30
CA SER A 325 -21.58 7.59 -4.60
C SER A 325 -23.09 7.35 -4.75
N ASP A 326 -23.61 7.48 -5.97
CA ASP A 326 -25.02 7.18 -6.27
C ASP A 326 -25.22 5.69 -6.52
N VAL A 327 -24.25 5.10 -7.19
CA VAL A 327 -24.30 3.70 -7.66
C VAL A 327 -22.95 3.00 -7.43
N ILE A 328 -23.01 1.66 -7.44
CA ILE A 328 -21.86 0.76 -7.42
C ILE A 328 -22.21 -0.51 -8.20
N SER A 329 -21.24 -1.27 -8.69
CA SER A 329 -21.52 -2.54 -9.36
C SER A 329 -21.95 -3.65 -8.38
N VAL A 330 -22.76 -4.60 -8.85
CA VAL A 330 -23.17 -5.78 -8.06
C VAL A 330 -21.95 -6.59 -7.65
N SER A 331 -20.98 -6.75 -8.55
CA SER A 331 -19.77 -7.51 -8.28
C SER A 331 -18.90 -6.87 -7.19
N ALA A 332 -18.67 -5.56 -7.25
CA ALA A 332 -17.96 -4.82 -6.23
C ALA A 332 -18.66 -4.90 -4.86
N TRP A 333 -20.01 -4.72 -4.86
CA TRP A 333 -20.76 -4.79 -3.60
C TRP A 333 -20.65 -6.16 -2.91
N LYS A 334 -20.70 -7.26 -3.65
CA LYS A 334 -20.52 -8.62 -3.09
C LYS A 334 -19.15 -8.80 -2.41
N VAL A 335 -18.11 -8.22 -3.00
CA VAL A 335 -16.76 -8.24 -2.39
C VAL A 335 -16.76 -7.41 -1.10
N ILE A 336 -17.39 -6.23 -1.12
CA ILE A 336 -17.50 -5.33 0.04
C ILE A 336 -18.32 -5.98 1.17
N GLU A 337 -19.43 -6.65 0.87
CA GLU A 337 -20.21 -7.43 1.84
C GLU A 337 -19.34 -8.51 2.53
N THR A 338 -18.62 -9.27 1.72
CA THR A 338 -17.74 -10.33 2.22
C THR A 338 -16.59 -9.75 3.05
N PHE A 339 -15.98 -8.65 2.62
CA PHE A 339 -14.95 -7.94 3.37
C PHE A 339 -15.47 -7.46 4.73
N SER A 340 -16.63 -6.80 4.74
CA SER A 340 -17.27 -6.32 5.96
C SER A 340 -17.60 -7.45 6.93
N SER A 341 -18.16 -8.57 6.43
CA SER A 341 -18.51 -9.74 7.25
C SER A 341 -17.28 -10.44 7.84
N ARG A 342 -16.11 -10.31 7.21
CA ARG A 342 -14.83 -10.84 7.70
C ARG A 342 -14.05 -9.87 8.60
N GLY A 343 -14.70 -8.78 9.06
CA GLY A 343 -14.13 -7.83 10.00
C GLY A 343 -13.48 -6.60 9.37
N GLY A 344 -13.46 -6.49 8.04
CA GLY A 344 -12.99 -5.30 7.34
C GLY A 344 -13.91 -4.10 7.60
N LYS A 345 -13.34 -2.91 7.73
CA LYS A 345 -14.09 -1.67 8.02
C LYS A 345 -14.52 -0.98 6.75
N VAL A 346 -15.78 -0.55 6.68
CA VAL A 346 -16.31 0.25 5.57
C VAL A 346 -16.80 1.60 6.10
N LEU A 347 -16.23 2.69 5.59
CA LEU A 347 -16.61 4.05 5.91
C LEU A 347 -17.30 4.70 4.71
N PHE A 348 -18.56 5.03 4.83
CA PHE A 348 -19.26 5.87 3.86
C PHE A 348 -19.03 7.34 4.21
N TRP A 349 -18.36 8.06 3.30
CA TRP A 349 -18.11 9.48 3.45
C TRP A 349 -19.23 10.26 2.76
N GLY A 350 -20.19 10.73 3.56
CA GLY A 350 -21.40 11.40 3.10
C GLY A 350 -22.62 10.49 3.08
N ARG A 351 -22.75 9.63 2.08
CA ARG A 351 -23.89 8.71 1.94
C ARG A 351 -23.50 7.36 1.36
N LYS A 352 -24.30 6.34 1.66
CA LYS A 352 -24.24 5.01 1.05
C LYS A 352 -24.78 5.10 -0.39
N PRO A 353 -24.23 4.33 -1.36
CA PRO A 353 -24.83 4.18 -2.68
C PRO A 353 -26.29 3.71 -2.60
N ALA A 354 -27.14 4.26 -3.48
CA ALA A 354 -28.57 3.98 -3.45
C ALA A 354 -28.97 2.76 -4.31
N SER A 355 -28.21 2.43 -5.37
CA SER A 355 -28.56 1.38 -6.30
C SER A 355 -27.34 0.78 -7.01
N PHE A 356 -27.56 -0.28 -7.79
CA PHE A 356 -26.55 -0.90 -8.65
C PHE A 356 -26.53 -0.27 -10.04
N ILE A 357 -25.31 -0.07 -10.60
CA ILE A 357 -25.15 0.48 -11.95
C ILE A 357 -25.50 -0.54 -13.03
N ASP A 358 -25.14 -1.79 -12.84
CA ASP A 358 -25.32 -2.91 -13.79
C ASP A 358 -26.70 -3.58 -13.71
N LYS A 359 -27.58 -3.11 -12.83
CA LYS A 359 -28.99 -3.49 -12.86
C LYS A 359 -29.76 -2.60 -13.83
N ASN A 360 -30.71 -3.19 -14.51
CA ASN A 360 -31.61 -2.46 -15.39
C ASN A 360 -32.17 -1.22 -14.66
N PHE A 361 -32.14 -0.07 -15.31
CA PHE A 361 -32.66 1.20 -14.77
C PHE A 361 -34.15 1.13 -14.38
N THR A 362 -34.91 0.16 -14.89
CA THR A 362 -36.32 -0.07 -14.53
C THR A 362 -36.51 -0.88 -13.24
N ALA A 363 -35.47 -1.52 -12.75
CA ALA A 363 -35.51 -2.33 -11.53
C ALA A 363 -34.20 -2.19 -10.75
N PRO A 364 -33.93 -1.02 -10.16
CA PRO A 364 -32.73 -0.82 -9.36
C PRO A 364 -32.76 -1.78 -8.16
N GLY A 365 -31.74 -2.61 -8.03
CA GLY A 365 -31.59 -3.47 -6.87
C GLY A 365 -31.28 -2.65 -5.63
N SER A 366 -31.80 -3.07 -4.47
CA SER A 366 -31.43 -2.48 -3.17
C SER A 366 -30.10 -3.07 -2.68
N LEU A 367 -29.24 -2.23 -2.10
CA LEU A 367 -28.01 -2.67 -1.45
C LEU A 367 -28.33 -3.21 -0.05
N SER A 368 -27.75 -4.37 0.27
CA SER A 368 -27.81 -4.96 1.60
C SER A 368 -27.10 -4.10 2.65
N ASP A 369 -27.40 -4.33 3.91
CA ASP A 369 -26.65 -3.71 5.01
C ASP A 369 -25.33 -4.44 5.24
N LEU A 370 -24.30 -3.69 5.62
CA LEU A 370 -22.97 -4.20 5.90
C LEU A 370 -22.81 -4.41 7.41
N THR A 371 -22.15 -5.49 7.78
CA THR A 371 -21.94 -5.87 9.19
C THR A 371 -21.03 -4.89 9.94
N ASN A 372 -20.00 -4.40 9.28
CA ASN A 372 -19.00 -3.51 9.87
C ASN A 372 -18.86 -2.24 9.04
N SER A 373 -19.87 -1.37 9.11
CA SER A 373 -19.88 -0.11 8.36
C SER A 373 -20.34 1.06 9.21
N ARG A 374 -19.92 2.26 8.78
CA ARG A 374 -20.33 3.54 9.38
C ARG A 374 -20.55 4.59 8.29
N ILE A 375 -21.49 5.50 8.53
CA ILE A 375 -21.70 6.68 7.71
C ILE A 375 -21.22 7.90 8.48
N GLU A 376 -20.34 8.71 7.88
CA GLU A 376 -19.83 9.96 8.45
C GLU A 376 -20.14 11.14 7.53
N PRO A 377 -20.40 12.34 8.07
CA PRO A 377 -20.64 13.53 7.25
C PRO A 377 -19.44 13.86 6.36
N SER A 378 -19.68 14.24 5.10
CA SER A 378 -18.63 14.59 4.13
C SER A 378 -17.99 15.97 4.35
N THR A 379 -18.41 16.71 5.37
CA THR A 379 -18.06 18.13 5.52
C THR A 379 -16.81 18.39 6.37
N ARG A 380 -16.43 17.46 7.25
CA ARG A 380 -15.30 17.68 8.15
C ARG A 380 -14.73 16.40 8.74
N TRP A 381 -13.44 16.45 9.08
CA TRP A 381 -12.79 15.44 9.88
C TRP A 381 -13.29 15.47 11.33
N THR A 382 -13.61 14.31 11.88
CA THR A 382 -14.07 14.17 13.27
C THR A 382 -13.23 13.13 14.00
N ALA A 383 -13.30 13.13 15.33
CA ALA A 383 -12.69 12.07 16.14
C ALA A 383 -13.24 10.68 15.77
N HIS A 384 -14.50 10.61 15.34
CA HIS A 384 -15.13 9.36 14.89
C HIS A 384 -14.53 8.86 13.56
N VAL A 385 -14.28 9.76 12.60
CA VAL A 385 -13.55 9.42 11.36
C VAL A 385 -12.18 8.88 11.72
N SER A 386 -11.44 9.61 12.55
CA SER A 386 -10.10 9.20 12.98
C SER A 386 -10.08 7.81 13.63
N SER A 387 -11.05 7.49 14.49
CA SER A 387 -11.16 6.18 15.16
C SER A 387 -11.62 5.04 14.25
N SER A 388 -12.26 5.37 13.12
CA SER A 388 -12.70 4.39 12.11
C SER A 388 -11.57 3.96 11.17
N LEU A 389 -10.49 4.74 11.12
CA LEU A 389 -9.32 4.49 10.27
C LEU A 389 -8.21 3.79 11.07
N PRO A 390 -7.28 3.10 10.39
CA PRO A 390 -6.07 2.62 11.03
C PRO A 390 -5.27 3.78 11.65
N GLU A 391 -4.56 3.54 12.74
CA GLU A 391 -3.57 4.51 13.23
C GLU A 391 -2.53 4.77 12.13
N PRO A 392 -2.05 6.03 11.97
CA PRO A 392 -1.04 6.32 10.95
C PRO A 392 0.26 5.58 11.25
N GLU A 393 0.89 5.12 10.18
CA GLU A 393 2.19 4.45 10.28
C GLU A 393 3.29 5.43 10.74
N MET A 394 3.14 6.71 10.41
CA MET A 394 3.87 7.83 11.01
C MET A 394 2.86 8.75 11.69
N LYS A 395 2.82 8.74 13.01
CA LYS A 395 1.90 9.56 13.81
C LYS A 395 2.65 10.76 14.38
N ILE A 396 2.29 11.95 13.99
CA ILE A 396 2.81 13.18 14.61
C ILE A 396 2.26 13.29 16.04
N ILE A 397 3.15 13.49 16.99
CA ILE A 397 2.84 13.56 18.42
C ILE A 397 2.79 15.01 18.90
N SER A 398 3.73 15.84 18.45
CA SER A 398 3.82 17.26 18.89
C SER A 398 4.89 18.00 18.08
N PRO A 399 4.66 19.26 17.73
CA PRO A 399 3.35 19.89 17.59
C PRO A 399 2.58 19.31 16.41
N ASP A 400 1.26 19.45 16.37
CA ASP A 400 0.44 19.13 15.20
C ASP A 400 0.92 19.91 13.98
N ASN A 401 1.00 19.23 12.84
CA ASN A 401 1.46 19.85 11.60
C ASN A 401 0.69 19.29 10.40
N ASP A 402 -0.07 20.15 9.78
CA ASP A 402 -0.91 19.85 8.62
C ASP A 402 -0.16 19.93 7.26
N SER A 403 1.09 20.39 7.27
CA SER A 403 1.92 20.51 6.05
C SER A 403 2.77 19.28 5.77
N ILE A 404 2.86 18.34 6.70
CA ILE A 404 3.69 17.15 6.53
C ILE A 404 2.94 16.07 5.77
N ARG A 405 3.59 15.57 4.71
CA ARG A 405 3.14 14.43 3.91
C ARG A 405 4.16 13.30 4.02
N TYR A 406 3.71 12.08 3.90
CA TYR A 406 4.62 10.95 3.76
C TYR A 406 4.02 9.87 2.88
N THR A 407 4.90 9.04 2.36
CA THR A 407 4.55 7.72 1.82
C THR A 407 5.53 6.68 2.33
N ARG A 408 5.06 5.44 2.48
CA ARG A 408 5.82 4.34 3.07
C ARG A 408 6.04 3.20 2.09
N ARG A 409 7.26 2.64 2.13
CA ARG A 409 7.58 1.35 1.50
C ARG A 409 7.89 0.32 2.58
N VAL A 410 7.21 -0.81 2.54
CA VAL A 410 7.47 -1.93 3.45
C VAL A 410 8.54 -2.82 2.84
N MET A 411 9.67 -2.92 3.53
CA MET A 411 10.84 -3.68 3.10
C MET A 411 10.92 -5.01 3.87
N PRO A 412 11.69 -6.01 3.40
CA PRO A 412 11.83 -7.28 4.12
C PRO A 412 12.35 -7.12 5.55
N ASP A 413 13.28 -6.18 5.79
CA ASP A 413 13.95 -6.00 7.07
C ASP A 413 13.64 -4.64 7.73
N GLY A 414 12.59 -3.96 7.31
CA GLY A 414 12.23 -2.64 7.86
C GLY A 414 11.21 -1.91 7.01
N ASP A 415 11.11 -0.61 7.23
CA ASP A 415 10.27 0.28 6.43
C ASP A 415 11.09 1.49 5.97
N LEU A 416 10.75 2.03 4.83
CA LEU A 416 11.31 3.27 4.30
C LEU A 416 10.19 4.29 4.19
N TYR A 417 10.43 5.49 4.74
CA TYR A 417 9.51 6.62 4.73
C TYR A 417 10.11 7.76 3.93
N PHE A 418 9.38 8.23 2.94
CA PHE A 418 9.63 9.53 2.32
C PHE A 418 8.74 10.55 3.01
N ILE A 419 9.34 11.54 3.68
CA ILE A 419 8.64 12.54 4.50
C ILE A 419 8.92 13.89 3.87
N PHE A 420 7.87 14.68 3.61
CA PHE A 420 7.94 15.93 2.88
C PHE A 420 7.18 17.05 3.61
N ASN A 421 7.83 18.18 3.79
CA ASN A 421 7.21 19.42 4.24
C ASN A 421 6.69 20.22 3.04
N GLU A 422 5.40 20.13 2.74
CA GLU A 422 4.74 20.94 1.70
C GLU A 422 4.62 22.42 2.09
N GLY A 423 4.81 22.75 3.37
CA GLY A 423 4.69 24.11 3.90
C GLY A 423 5.85 25.01 3.50
N ASN A 424 5.60 26.30 3.51
CA ASN A 424 6.56 27.35 3.18
C ASN A 424 7.37 27.85 4.41
N LYS A 425 7.35 27.10 5.51
CA LYS A 425 8.08 27.40 6.75
C LYS A 425 8.81 26.16 7.22
N ALA A 426 9.98 26.39 7.85
CA ALA A 426 10.67 25.34 8.58
C ALA A 426 9.80 24.80 9.72
N THR A 427 9.89 23.51 9.98
CA THR A 427 9.16 22.85 11.06
C THR A 427 10.02 21.81 11.75
N GLU A 428 9.79 21.63 13.04
CA GLU A 428 10.34 20.55 13.83
C GLU A 428 9.18 19.85 14.56
N PHE A 429 9.13 18.55 14.48
CA PHE A 429 8.06 17.75 15.10
C PHE A 429 8.59 16.41 15.58
N THR A 430 7.91 15.85 16.58
CA THR A 430 8.13 14.49 17.05
C THR A 430 7.07 13.56 16.48
N ALA A 431 7.48 12.43 15.94
CA ALA A 431 6.59 11.41 15.39
C ALA A 431 6.92 10.00 15.88
N ASP A 432 5.88 9.20 16.04
CA ASP A 432 5.95 7.76 16.33
C ASP A 432 5.71 6.96 15.06
N PHE A 433 6.65 6.10 14.72
CA PHE A 433 6.62 5.23 13.54
C PHE A 433 6.17 3.83 13.92
N ASP A 434 5.26 3.25 13.15
CA ASP A 434 4.73 1.90 13.35
C ASP A 434 5.73 0.80 12.95
N LYS A 435 6.98 0.96 13.39
CA LYS A 435 8.05 -0.02 13.24
C LYS A 435 9.03 0.15 14.40
N VAL A 436 9.40 -0.93 15.04
CA VAL A 436 10.47 -0.93 16.04
C VAL A 436 11.79 -1.22 15.36
N GLY A 437 12.79 -0.33 15.56
CA GLY A 437 14.08 -0.53 14.93
C GLY A 437 15.04 0.63 15.10
N VAL A 438 16.22 0.50 14.49
CA VAL A 438 17.18 1.59 14.34
C VAL A 438 16.78 2.44 13.14
N ALA A 439 16.86 3.76 13.34
CA ALA A 439 16.53 4.73 12.30
C ALA A 439 17.80 5.24 11.61
N LYS A 440 17.72 5.38 10.27
CA LYS A 440 18.77 5.95 9.44
C LYS A 440 18.18 6.90 8.42
N GLU A 441 18.87 8.02 8.18
CA GLU A 441 18.55 8.97 7.11
C GLU A 441 19.37 8.64 5.86
N TRP A 442 18.69 8.52 4.73
CA TRP A 442 19.26 8.40 3.40
C TRP A 442 19.30 9.80 2.77
N ASN A 443 20.48 10.36 2.62
CA ASN A 443 20.64 11.63 1.93
C ASN A 443 20.63 11.38 0.41
N ALA A 444 19.51 11.66 -0.25
CA ALA A 444 19.38 11.46 -1.69
C ALA A 444 20.24 12.43 -2.52
N THR A 445 20.72 13.53 -1.94
CA THR A 445 21.57 14.51 -2.66
C THR A 445 22.96 13.93 -2.93
N ASP A 446 23.57 13.24 -1.97
CA ASP A 446 24.94 12.71 -2.07
C ASP A 446 25.02 11.18 -1.97
N GLY A 447 23.90 10.49 -1.61
CA GLY A 447 23.83 9.04 -1.47
C GLY A 447 24.36 8.50 -0.15
N THR A 448 24.64 9.36 0.84
CA THR A 448 25.13 8.94 2.15
C THR A 448 24.01 8.40 3.04
N LEU A 449 24.40 7.58 4.02
CA LEU A 449 23.49 6.98 4.99
C LEU A 449 24.01 7.29 6.41
N GLN A 450 23.18 7.92 7.24
CA GLN A 450 23.57 8.31 8.59
C GLN A 450 22.57 7.80 9.64
N PRO A 451 23.03 7.37 10.82
CA PRO A 451 22.14 7.00 11.91
C PRO A 451 21.42 8.23 12.46
N ILE A 452 20.15 8.04 12.87
CA ILE A 452 19.35 9.04 13.57
C ILE A 452 19.11 8.54 15.00
N ASN A 453 19.20 9.43 15.98
CA ASN A 453 18.83 9.11 17.35
C ASN A 453 17.33 8.82 17.43
N ALA A 454 16.99 7.64 17.94
CA ALA A 454 15.64 7.16 18.09
C ALA A 454 15.41 6.63 19.50
N THR A 455 14.18 6.72 19.99
CA THR A 455 13.74 6.06 21.22
C THR A 455 12.57 5.14 20.94
N ILE A 456 12.45 4.05 21.69
CA ILE A 456 11.31 3.15 21.57
C ILE A 456 10.29 3.52 22.66
N VAL A 457 9.09 3.89 22.21
CA VAL A 457 7.97 4.30 23.09
C VAL A 457 6.72 3.55 22.65
N ASN A 458 6.07 2.85 23.59
CA ASN A 458 4.83 2.10 23.31
C ASN A 458 4.94 1.19 22.07
N ASN A 459 6.06 0.47 21.95
CA ASN A 459 6.33 -0.44 20.83
C ASN A 459 6.36 0.24 19.45
N ARG A 460 6.73 1.53 19.40
CA ARG A 460 6.94 2.35 18.20
C ARG A 460 8.28 3.06 18.27
N THR A 461 8.90 3.31 17.14
CA THR A 461 10.14 4.12 17.07
C THR A 461 9.76 5.59 17.06
N ARG A 462 10.26 6.36 18.03
CA ARG A 462 10.05 7.80 18.15
C ARG A 462 11.25 8.58 17.65
N LEU A 463 11.00 9.53 16.75
CA LEU A 463 12.00 10.45 16.20
C LEU A 463 11.56 11.90 16.35
N THR A 464 12.52 12.81 16.55
CA THR A 464 12.34 14.24 16.31
C THR A 464 12.93 14.57 14.94
N ILE A 465 12.14 15.18 14.08
CA ILE A 465 12.47 15.47 12.68
C ILE A 465 12.37 16.97 12.45
N LYS A 466 13.44 17.54 11.91
CA LYS A 466 13.46 18.93 11.45
C LYS A 466 13.49 18.94 9.92
N LEU A 467 12.61 19.75 9.32
CA LEU A 467 12.53 19.98 7.88
C LEU A 467 12.45 21.49 7.61
N GLU A 468 13.26 21.97 6.70
CA GLU A 468 13.13 23.32 6.18
C GLU A 468 11.87 23.44 5.28
N ALA A 469 11.54 24.65 4.84
CA ALA A 469 10.46 24.82 3.87
C ALA A 469 10.75 24.01 2.60
N TRP A 470 9.78 23.20 2.15
CA TRP A 470 9.88 22.33 0.96
C TRP A 470 10.97 21.26 1.02
N GLU A 471 11.46 20.98 2.21
CA GLU A 471 12.44 19.90 2.40
C GLU A 471 11.75 18.54 2.54
N SER A 472 12.46 17.52 2.06
CA SER A 472 12.08 16.13 2.22
C SER A 472 13.23 15.31 2.82
N LYS A 473 12.87 14.24 3.53
CA LYS A 473 13.82 13.26 4.07
C LYS A 473 13.39 11.85 3.75
N LEU A 474 14.36 11.00 3.50
CA LEU A 474 14.21 9.56 3.38
C LEU A 474 14.71 8.91 4.68
N ILE A 475 13.80 8.30 5.44
CA ILE A 475 14.12 7.67 6.72
C ILE A 475 13.78 6.19 6.64
N SER A 476 14.78 5.34 6.86
CA SER A 476 14.56 3.91 7.05
C SER A 476 14.56 3.56 8.53
N ILE A 477 13.61 2.68 8.91
CA ILE A 477 13.52 2.09 10.25
C ILE A 477 13.56 0.60 10.08
N GLY A 478 14.64 -0.04 10.52
CA GLY A 478 14.87 -1.46 10.30
C GLY A 478 15.34 -2.19 11.53
N LYS A 479 15.32 -3.53 11.47
CA LYS A 479 15.82 -4.36 12.57
C LYS A 479 17.22 -3.96 12.95
N ASN A 480 17.44 -3.91 14.26
CA ASN A 480 18.80 -3.88 14.81
C ASN A 480 19.42 -5.27 14.64
N ASN A 481 20.55 -5.36 13.96
CA ASN A 481 21.28 -6.63 13.78
C ASN A 481 22.20 -6.96 14.97
N ARG A 482 22.09 -6.23 16.08
CA ARG A 482 22.89 -6.47 17.28
C ARG A 482 22.53 -7.83 17.87
N GLU A 483 23.56 -8.58 18.23
CA GLU A 483 23.43 -9.82 18.98
C GLU A 483 23.64 -9.54 20.48
N TYR A 484 22.81 -10.16 21.30
CA TYR A 484 22.85 -10.10 22.75
C TYR A 484 23.15 -11.52 23.26
N ASN A 485 24.43 -11.85 23.37
CA ASN A 485 24.86 -13.12 23.91
C ASN A 485 24.65 -13.13 25.43
N ILE A 486 23.77 -14.00 25.92
CA ILE A 486 23.35 -14.00 27.32
C ILE A 486 24.49 -14.16 28.32
N LYS A 487 25.60 -14.85 27.94
CA LYS A 487 26.78 -15.01 28.79
C LYS A 487 27.47 -13.65 29.08
N GLU A 488 27.47 -12.74 28.13
CA GLU A 488 28.06 -11.40 28.30
C GLU A 488 27.27 -10.56 29.32
N TYR A 489 26.05 -10.95 29.63
CA TYR A 489 25.15 -10.33 30.60
C TYR A 489 25.08 -11.07 31.94
N GLY A 490 25.99 -12.05 32.17
CA GLY A 490 26.16 -12.73 33.43
C GLY A 490 25.26 -13.96 33.64
N VAL A 491 24.55 -14.45 32.58
CA VAL A 491 23.78 -15.70 32.64
C VAL A 491 24.75 -16.88 32.69
N LYS A 492 24.64 -17.72 33.71
CA LYS A 492 25.66 -18.71 34.04
C LYS A 492 25.35 -20.15 33.59
N GLY A 493 24.07 -20.49 33.47
CA GLY A 493 23.67 -21.88 33.20
C GLY A 493 24.07 -22.85 34.31
N ASN A 494 23.82 -22.45 35.56
CA ASN A 494 24.26 -23.17 36.76
C ASN A 494 23.13 -23.98 37.43
N GLY A 495 22.00 -24.21 36.70
CA GLY A 495 20.85 -24.97 37.19
C GLY A 495 19.84 -24.16 38.03
N TYR A 496 20.07 -22.89 38.29
CA TYR A 496 19.10 -21.99 38.89
C TYR A 496 18.29 -21.25 37.83
N SER A 497 17.05 -20.84 38.20
CA SER A 497 16.23 -20.05 37.28
C SER A 497 16.85 -18.68 37.02
N GLU A 498 17.04 -18.37 35.74
CA GLU A 498 17.61 -17.11 35.27
C GLU A 498 16.57 -16.23 34.57
N THR A 499 15.28 -16.50 34.82
CA THR A 499 14.11 -15.83 34.19
C THR A 499 14.24 -14.30 34.20
N ALA A 500 14.50 -13.72 35.37
CA ALA A 500 14.59 -12.27 35.51
C ALA A 500 15.75 -11.67 34.69
N THR A 501 16.91 -12.35 34.67
CA THR A 501 18.07 -11.89 33.91
C THR A 501 17.82 -12.00 32.42
N LEU A 502 17.29 -13.12 31.95
CA LEU A 502 16.94 -13.32 30.54
C LEU A 502 15.89 -12.31 30.07
N GLN A 503 14.84 -12.09 30.87
CA GLN A 503 13.79 -11.11 30.52
C GLN A 503 14.36 -9.68 30.49
N ARG A 504 15.28 -9.33 31.39
CA ARG A 504 15.97 -8.03 31.35
C ARG A 504 16.77 -7.83 30.07
N ILE A 505 17.51 -8.84 29.60
CA ILE A 505 18.27 -8.79 28.34
C ILE A 505 17.31 -8.64 27.14
N ILE A 506 16.22 -9.39 27.12
CA ILE A 506 15.18 -9.28 26.09
C ILE A 506 14.59 -7.87 26.05
N ASN A 507 14.29 -7.29 27.24
CA ASN A 507 13.73 -5.94 27.34
C ASN A 507 14.76 -4.88 26.93
N GLU A 508 16.04 -5.06 27.27
CA GLU A 508 17.13 -4.18 26.81
C GLU A 508 17.27 -4.21 25.28
N ALA A 509 17.25 -5.39 24.68
CA ALA A 509 17.28 -5.52 23.22
C ALA A 509 16.09 -4.79 22.57
N ALA A 510 14.88 -4.95 23.11
CA ALA A 510 13.70 -4.26 22.60
C ALA A 510 13.83 -2.73 22.72
N HIS A 511 14.32 -2.23 23.87
CA HIS A 511 14.54 -0.80 24.10
C HIS A 511 15.57 -0.20 23.12
N ASN A 512 16.56 -0.99 22.72
CA ASN A 512 17.60 -0.59 21.77
C ASN A 512 17.19 -0.80 20.29
N GLY A 513 15.90 -0.94 19.98
CA GLY A 513 15.39 -1.09 18.61
C GLY A 513 15.42 -2.52 18.07
N GLY A 514 15.43 -3.51 18.97
CA GLY A 514 15.42 -4.92 18.63
C GLY A 514 16.82 -5.56 18.61
N GLY A 515 16.91 -6.75 18.03
CA GLY A 515 18.14 -7.53 17.90
C GLY A 515 17.89 -9.02 18.08
N THR A 516 18.96 -9.79 18.17
CA THR A 516 18.89 -11.24 18.36
C THR A 516 19.40 -11.63 19.75
N ILE A 517 18.54 -12.26 20.55
CA ILE A 517 18.99 -12.91 21.79
C ILE A 517 19.67 -14.21 21.40
N VAL A 518 20.92 -14.38 21.82
CA VAL A 518 21.73 -15.56 21.52
C VAL A 518 21.88 -16.39 22.77
N ILE A 519 21.38 -17.62 22.70
CA ILE A 519 21.57 -18.67 23.72
C ILE A 519 22.74 -19.54 23.26
N PRO A 520 23.97 -19.33 23.76
CA PRO A 520 25.13 -20.12 23.36
C PRO A 520 25.13 -21.50 24.03
N ALA A 521 26.04 -22.39 23.61
CA ALA A 521 26.19 -23.72 24.17
C ALA A 521 26.18 -23.74 25.71
N GLY A 522 25.35 -24.61 26.31
CA GLY A 522 25.08 -24.71 27.76
C GLY A 522 23.63 -25.04 28.05
N GLU A 523 23.30 -25.28 29.31
CA GLU A 523 21.94 -25.53 29.79
C GLU A 523 21.46 -24.35 30.65
N TYR A 524 20.32 -23.77 30.28
CA TYR A 524 19.77 -22.57 30.91
C TYR A 524 18.34 -22.81 31.36
N LEU A 525 18.08 -22.63 32.64
CA LEU A 525 16.77 -22.81 33.26
C LEU A 525 16.03 -21.48 33.35
N SER A 526 14.78 -21.42 32.85
CA SER A 526 13.96 -20.21 32.88
C SER A 526 12.48 -20.53 33.02
N GLY A 527 11.73 -19.63 33.67
CA GLY A 527 10.29 -19.52 33.54
C GLY A 527 9.88 -18.88 32.22
N ALA A 528 8.63 -18.41 32.15
CA ALA A 528 8.10 -17.80 30.94
C ALA A 528 8.88 -16.56 30.51
N LEU A 529 9.21 -16.47 29.21
CA LEU A 529 9.85 -15.33 28.58
C LEU A 529 8.91 -14.68 27.56
N PHE A 530 8.94 -13.34 27.53
CA PHE A 530 8.12 -12.52 26.65
C PHE A 530 9.03 -11.71 25.73
N PHE A 531 8.87 -11.92 24.43
CA PHE A 531 9.67 -11.27 23.39
C PHE A 531 8.86 -10.14 22.76
N PRO A 532 9.24 -8.87 23.01
CA PRO A 532 8.63 -7.73 22.35
C PRO A 532 8.98 -7.68 20.86
N ARG A 533 8.24 -6.85 20.13
CA ARG A 533 8.45 -6.60 18.70
C ARG A 533 9.91 -6.26 18.39
N GLY A 534 10.45 -6.86 17.31
CA GLY A 534 11.82 -6.62 16.84
C GLY A 534 12.89 -7.50 17.48
N VAL A 535 12.55 -8.36 18.46
CA VAL A 535 13.52 -9.23 19.14
C VAL A 535 13.41 -10.66 18.62
N ASP A 536 14.49 -11.14 18.00
CA ASP A 536 14.64 -12.52 17.55
C ASP A 536 15.30 -13.40 18.63
N LEU A 537 15.19 -14.73 18.47
CA LEU A 537 15.84 -15.71 19.36
C LEU A 537 16.65 -16.71 18.51
N ARG A 538 17.96 -16.82 18.82
CA ARG A 538 18.84 -17.86 18.30
C ARG A 538 19.30 -18.78 19.42
N ILE A 539 19.07 -20.07 19.26
CA ILE A 539 19.57 -21.10 20.20
C ILE A 539 20.64 -21.92 19.47
N GLU A 540 21.87 -21.76 19.88
CA GLU A 540 23.02 -22.34 19.19
C GLU A 540 23.08 -23.85 19.37
N LYS A 541 23.89 -24.53 18.55
CA LYS A 541 24.20 -25.93 18.68
C LYS A 541 24.76 -26.22 20.10
N ASN A 542 24.30 -27.33 20.70
CA ASN A 542 24.61 -27.69 22.09
C ASN A 542 24.08 -26.73 23.18
N ALA A 543 23.22 -25.79 22.80
CA ALA A 543 22.46 -25.00 23.77
C ALA A 543 21.14 -25.68 24.10
N LYS A 544 20.74 -25.63 25.36
CA LYS A 544 19.44 -26.12 25.82
C LYS A 544 18.78 -25.09 26.72
N LEU A 545 17.63 -24.58 26.29
CA LEU A 545 16.76 -23.71 27.09
C LEU A 545 15.67 -24.56 27.74
N ILE A 546 15.62 -24.57 29.06
CA ILE A 546 14.83 -25.51 29.86
C ILE A 546 13.77 -24.73 30.64
N SER A 547 12.52 -25.17 30.57
CA SER A 547 11.43 -24.62 31.37
C SER A 547 11.59 -24.97 32.85
N THR A 548 11.38 -23.99 33.75
CA THR A 548 11.07 -24.31 35.14
C THR A 548 9.69 -24.95 35.25
N VAL A 549 9.41 -25.51 36.40
CA VAL A 549 8.09 -26.10 36.73
C VAL A 549 7.38 -25.37 37.87
N ASP A 550 7.81 -24.12 38.12
CA ASP A 550 7.16 -23.26 39.12
C ASP A 550 5.97 -22.50 38.49
N PRO A 551 4.72 -22.76 38.88
CA PRO A 551 3.54 -22.06 38.37
C PRO A 551 3.59 -20.52 38.54
N ASN A 552 4.36 -20.00 39.50
CA ASN A 552 4.49 -18.55 39.75
C ASN A 552 5.31 -17.84 38.67
N GLU A 553 6.17 -18.56 37.98
CA GLU A 553 6.95 -18.03 36.84
C GLU A 553 6.17 -18.06 35.51
N PHE A 554 4.91 -18.50 35.51
CA PHE A 554 4.05 -18.59 34.32
C PHE A 554 2.71 -17.89 34.56
N PRO A 555 2.62 -16.57 34.39
CA PRO A 555 1.40 -15.82 34.63
C PRO A 555 0.21 -16.28 33.77
N VAL A 556 -1.00 -16.09 34.28
CA VAL A 556 -2.25 -16.34 33.57
C VAL A 556 -2.65 -15.09 32.81
N ILE A 557 -2.65 -15.18 31.48
CA ILE A 557 -2.89 -14.06 30.56
C ILE A 557 -4.16 -14.28 29.73
N PRO A 558 -4.79 -13.23 29.19
CA PRO A 558 -5.79 -13.37 28.14
C PRO A 558 -5.14 -14.03 26.90
N THR A 559 -5.79 -15.03 26.34
CA THR A 559 -5.32 -15.75 25.16
C THR A 559 -6.44 -16.56 24.55
N ARG A 560 -6.24 -17.10 23.35
CA ARG A 560 -7.12 -18.09 22.75
C ARG A 560 -6.60 -19.50 23.03
N PHE A 561 -7.46 -20.40 23.46
CA PHE A 561 -7.13 -21.80 23.68
C PHE A 561 -8.33 -22.68 23.31
N GLU A 562 -8.10 -23.72 22.50
CA GLU A 562 -9.16 -24.59 21.96
C GLU A 562 -10.30 -23.82 21.26
N GLY A 563 -9.94 -22.77 20.50
CA GLY A 563 -10.91 -21.97 19.75
C GLY A 563 -11.69 -20.93 20.57
N ILE A 564 -11.45 -20.82 21.88
CA ILE A 564 -12.19 -19.96 22.81
C ILE A 564 -11.25 -18.92 23.42
N GLU A 565 -11.66 -17.65 23.44
CA GLU A 565 -10.98 -16.57 24.16
C GLU A 565 -11.18 -16.78 25.67
N LYS A 566 -10.09 -16.94 26.39
CA LYS A 566 -10.09 -17.15 27.83
C LYS A 566 -8.78 -16.75 28.49
N ARG A 567 -8.76 -16.69 29.81
CA ARG A 567 -7.52 -16.55 30.56
C ARG A 567 -6.90 -17.95 30.73
N TRP A 568 -5.63 -18.06 30.30
CA TRP A 568 -4.87 -19.30 30.35
C TRP A 568 -3.42 -19.04 30.73
N ARG A 569 -2.74 -20.06 31.25
CA ARG A 569 -1.31 -19.97 31.55
C ARG A 569 -0.54 -19.65 30.27
N CYS A 570 0.37 -18.66 30.32
CA CYS A 570 1.19 -18.26 29.17
C CYS A 570 2.06 -19.43 28.67
N ALA A 571 2.64 -19.28 27.50
CA ALA A 571 3.63 -20.23 27.00
C ALA A 571 4.98 -20.07 27.70
N PHE A 572 5.87 -21.03 27.54
CA PHE A 572 7.25 -20.87 27.97
C PHE A 572 7.94 -19.73 27.21
N LEU A 573 7.79 -19.69 25.87
CA LEU A 573 8.25 -18.56 25.05
C LEU A 573 7.04 -17.91 24.37
N ASN A 574 6.88 -16.61 24.59
CA ASN A 574 5.75 -15.83 24.11
C ASN A 574 6.23 -14.71 23.16
N PHE A 575 5.70 -14.68 21.94
CA PHE A 575 5.95 -13.67 20.92
C PHE A 575 4.61 -13.02 20.58
N ASP A 576 4.55 -11.69 20.67
CA ASP A 576 3.32 -10.95 20.48
C ASP A 576 3.54 -9.73 19.60
N HIS A 577 2.65 -9.53 18.59
CA HIS A 577 2.69 -8.42 17.63
C HIS A 577 4.09 -8.21 16.99
N SER A 578 4.76 -9.32 16.58
CA SER A 578 6.14 -9.30 16.11
C SER A 578 6.27 -9.71 14.65
N ASP A 579 6.17 -8.73 13.73
CA ASP A 579 6.32 -8.94 12.29
C ASP A 579 7.69 -9.53 11.93
N GLY A 580 7.71 -10.61 11.17
CA GLY A 580 8.93 -11.24 10.68
C GLY A 580 9.88 -11.72 11.77
N VAL A 581 9.37 -12.02 12.98
CA VAL A 581 10.17 -12.59 14.08
C VAL A 581 10.81 -13.91 13.67
N LYS A 582 12.07 -14.11 14.05
CA LYS A 582 12.82 -15.34 13.77
C LYS A 582 13.17 -16.03 15.07
N VAL A 583 12.80 -17.32 15.17
CA VAL A 583 13.23 -18.23 16.24
C VAL A 583 13.96 -19.38 15.59
N TYR A 584 15.29 -19.47 15.79
CA TYR A 584 16.08 -20.36 14.95
C TYR A 584 17.35 -20.88 15.64
N GLY A 585 17.99 -21.85 15.01
CA GLY A 585 19.28 -22.43 15.44
C GLY A 585 19.24 -23.95 15.44
N GLU A 586 20.22 -24.56 16.09
CA GLU A 586 20.38 -26.03 16.17
C GLU A 586 20.23 -26.56 17.60
N GLY A 587 19.81 -25.68 18.53
CA GLY A 587 19.68 -26.01 19.94
C GLY A 587 18.36 -26.67 20.31
N VAL A 588 18.15 -26.85 21.61
CA VAL A 588 17.03 -27.58 22.19
C VAL A 588 16.18 -26.67 23.08
N ILE A 589 14.86 -26.77 22.97
CA ILE A 589 13.88 -26.21 23.92
C ILE A 589 13.20 -27.37 24.63
N ASP A 590 13.33 -27.42 25.96
CA ASP A 590 12.78 -28.48 26.82
C ASP A 590 11.66 -27.92 27.72
N GLY A 591 10.46 -28.37 27.50
CA GLY A 591 9.26 -27.87 28.20
C GLY A 591 8.99 -28.54 29.56
N LYS A 592 9.80 -29.52 29.98
CA LYS A 592 9.61 -30.25 31.27
C LYS A 592 8.21 -30.80 31.46
N GLY A 593 7.58 -31.27 30.41
CA GLY A 593 6.16 -31.70 30.42
C GLY A 593 5.87 -32.85 31.34
N VAL A 594 6.81 -33.80 31.53
CA VAL A 594 6.66 -34.92 32.47
C VAL A 594 6.53 -34.42 33.91
N GLU A 595 7.34 -33.43 34.26
CA GLU A 595 7.29 -32.79 35.59
C GLU A 595 6.05 -31.91 35.74
N TRP A 596 5.67 -31.16 34.72
CA TRP A 596 4.43 -30.37 34.70
C TRP A 596 3.17 -31.23 34.88
N LYS A 597 3.16 -32.46 34.39
CA LYS A 597 2.01 -33.40 34.61
C LYS A 597 1.79 -33.72 36.07
N LYS A 598 2.78 -33.59 36.94
CA LYS A 598 2.70 -33.85 38.38
C LYS A 598 2.18 -32.67 39.18
N ILE A 599 2.09 -31.47 38.57
CA ILE A 599 1.65 -30.26 39.25
C ILE A 599 0.16 -30.04 39.01
N PRO A 600 -0.67 -29.80 40.08
CA PRO A 600 -2.04 -29.41 39.93
C PRO A 600 -2.15 -28.08 39.15
N PHE A 601 -2.90 -28.05 38.07
CA PHE A 601 -2.99 -26.86 37.22
C PHE A 601 -4.33 -26.11 37.30
N GLY A 602 -5.32 -26.65 38.00
CA GLY A 602 -6.65 -26.03 38.15
C GLY A 602 -7.27 -25.61 36.80
N ASN A 603 -8.00 -24.50 36.81
CA ASN A 603 -8.64 -23.96 35.61
C ASN A 603 -7.69 -23.17 34.67
N SER A 604 -6.44 -23.01 35.06
CA SER A 604 -5.45 -22.21 34.32
C SER A 604 -4.60 -23.02 33.34
N GLY A 605 -4.71 -24.34 33.35
CA GLY A 605 -4.02 -25.27 32.50
C GLY A 605 -2.49 -25.31 32.66
N ARG A 606 -1.84 -26.08 31.79
CA ARG A 606 -0.39 -26.18 31.66
C ARG A 606 0.15 -25.22 30.58
N PRO A 607 1.41 -24.76 30.65
CA PRO A 607 1.97 -23.87 29.64
C PRO A 607 2.14 -24.58 28.30
N ARG A 608 1.91 -23.84 27.22
CA ARG A 608 2.37 -24.20 25.88
C ARG A 608 3.88 -24.03 25.81
N LEU A 609 4.56 -24.66 24.84
CA LEU A 609 6.00 -24.49 24.70
C LEU A 609 6.30 -23.12 24.04
N LEU A 610 5.76 -22.86 22.84
CA LEU A 610 5.88 -21.59 22.15
C LEU A 610 4.49 -21.07 21.75
N CYS A 611 4.30 -19.74 21.86
CA CYS A 611 3.11 -19.06 21.39
C CYS A 611 3.48 -17.83 20.57
N PHE A 612 2.95 -17.75 19.35
CA PHE A 612 3.06 -16.61 18.46
C PHE A 612 1.67 -16.03 18.23
N THR A 613 1.48 -14.79 18.64
CA THR A 613 0.19 -14.08 18.50
C THR A 613 0.43 -12.86 17.62
N ASP A 614 -0.28 -12.76 16.49
CA ASP A 614 -0.13 -11.65 15.52
C ASP A 614 1.34 -11.40 15.13
N CYS A 615 1.97 -12.46 14.56
CA CYS A 615 3.37 -12.43 14.11
C CYS A 615 3.46 -12.69 12.59
N PRO A 616 2.91 -11.79 11.74
CA PRO A 616 2.90 -12.00 10.29
C PRO A 616 4.33 -12.13 9.72
N GLY A 617 4.53 -13.11 8.82
CA GLY A 617 5.83 -13.40 8.23
C GLY A 617 6.87 -13.97 9.20
N GLY A 618 6.46 -14.38 10.41
CA GLY A 618 7.34 -15.02 11.38
C GLY A 618 7.89 -16.35 10.91
N LYS A 619 9.04 -16.76 11.44
CA LYS A 619 9.69 -18.02 11.08
C LYS A 619 10.25 -18.72 12.32
N ILE A 620 10.03 -20.04 12.39
CA ILE A 620 10.78 -20.93 13.28
C ILE A 620 11.55 -21.97 12.46
N SER A 621 12.84 -22.18 12.77
CA SER A 621 13.65 -23.12 11.99
C SER A 621 14.79 -23.79 12.75
N GLY A 622 15.09 -25.05 12.38
CA GLY A 622 16.26 -25.81 12.78
C GLY A 622 16.28 -26.33 14.22
N LEU A 623 15.35 -25.94 15.05
CA LEU A 623 15.33 -26.22 16.49
C LEU A 623 14.74 -27.61 16.82
N LYS A 624 15.21 -28.18 17.92
CA LYS A 624 14.63 -29.35 18.55
C LYS A 624 13.78 -28.95 19.74
N MET A 625 12.53 -29.35 19.75
CA MET A 625 11.55 -29.07 20.80
C MET A 625 11.12 -30.37 21.44
N ILE A 626 11.32 -30.48 22.75
CA ILE A 626 11.06 -31.72 23.48
C ILE A 626 10.22 -31.49 24.71
N ASN A 627 9.52 -32.54 25.13
CA ASN A 627 8.90 -32.66 26.44
C ASN A 627 7.98 -31.47 26.79
N GLN A 628 7.12 -31.09 25.84
CA GLN A 628 6.16 -30.01 26.04
C GLN A 628 5.09 -30.39 27.07
N ALA A 629 4.69 -29.41 27.92
CA ALA A 629 3.70 -29.61 28.96
C ALA A 629 2.24 -29.62 28.43
N SER A 630 2.02 -28.92 27.28
CA SER A 630 0.76 -28.85 26.55
C SER A 630 1.10 -28.78 25.05
N TRP A 631 0.51 -27.88 24.26
CA TRP A 631 0.84 -27.73 22.85
C TRP A 631 2.29 -27.26 22.66
N CYS A 632 2.96 -27.85 21.69
CA CYS A 632 4.34 -27.51 21.37
C CYS A 632 4.42 -26.11 20.73
N LEU A 633 3.66 -25.91 19.66
CA LEU A 633 3.64 -24.67 18.90
C LEU A 633 2.21 -24.17 18.74
N HIS A 634 1.95 -22.93 19.11
CA HIS A 634 0.66 -22.29 19.00
C HIS A 634 0.80 -20.97 18.22
N VAL A 635 0.24 -20.92 17.02
CA VAL A 635 0.28 -19.75 16.13
C VAL A 635 -1.12 -19.18 16.02
N LEU A 636 -1.31 -17.93 16.45
CA LEU A 636 -2.62 -17.25 16.55
C LEU A 636 -2.61 -15.98 15.70
N TYR A 637 -3.71 -15.71 14.97
CA TYR A 637 -3.96 -14.47 14.25
C TYR A 637 -2.82 -14.06 13.31
N THR A 638 -2.09 -15.02 12.75
CA THR A 638 -0.82 -14.84 12.05
C THR A 638 -0.93 -15.34 10.61
N ASN A 639 -0.41 -14.55 9.67
CA ASN A 639 -0.33 -14.89 8.25
C ASN A 639 1.12 -15.06 7.78
N GLY A 640 1.35 -15.96 6.82
CA GLY A 640 2.68 -16.14 6.20
C GLY A 640 3.73 -16.67 7.17
N PHE A 641 3.34 -17.35 8.25
CA PHE A 641 4.26 -17.96 9.21
C PHE A 641 4.91 -19.20 8.60
N THR A 642 6.24 -19.33 8.75
CA THR A 642 7.03 -20.44 8.20
C THR A 642 7.55 -21.33 9.31
N ILE A 643 7.38 -22.64 9.15
CA ILE A 643 7.95 -23.67 10.03
C ILE A 643 8.86 -24.55 9.16
N ASP A 644 10.14 -24.64 9.51
CA ASP A 644 11.13 -25.27 8.65
C ASP A 644 12.19 -26.05 9.46
N GLY A 645 12.43 -27.31 9.11
CA GLY A 645 13.51 -28.12 9.67
C GLY A 645 13.49 -28.30 11.20
N ILE A 646 12.30 -28.32 11.83
CA ILE A 646 12.16 -28.53 13.28
C ILE A 646 11.99 -30.02 13.64
N ASP A 647 12.50 -30.42 14.81
CA ASP A 647 12.31 -31.77 15.40
C ASP A 647 11.47 -31.65 16.66
N ILE A 648 10.25 -32.21 16.67
CA ILE A 648 9.35 -32.21 17.82
C ILE A 648 9.26 -33.63 18.41
N ARG A 649 9.59 -33.75 19.68
CA ARG A 649 9.47 -35.03 20.42
C ARG A 649 8.62 -34.86 21.69
N ALA A 650 7.44 -35.43 21.66
CA ALA A 650 6.61 -35.59 22.85
C ALA A 650 7.07 -36.82 23.65
N LEU A 651 7.14 -36.69 24.97
CA LEU A 651 7.47 -37.76 25.90
C LEU A 651 6.24 -38.19 26.71
#